data_3a13f6e6adb517385ac9d9292abfef5e
#
_entry.id   3a13f6e6adb517385ac9d9292abfef5e
#
_cell.length_a   1.000
_cell.length_b   1.000
_cell.length_c   1.000
_cell.angle_alpha   90.00
_cell.angle_beta   90.00
_cell.angle_gamma   90.00
#
_symmetry.space_group_name_H-M   'P 1'
#
loop_
_entity.id
_entity.type
_entity.pdbx_description
1 polymer ?
#
loop_
_entity_poly.entity_id
_entity_poly.type
_entity_poly.pdbx_seq_one_letter_code
_entity_poly.pdbx_strand_id
1 'polypeptide(L)'
;EVESWKGWEKRYPVGNRERETAKKDLEYELGIVKQMGFAEYFLDTRKTIRWSREHGILVGPGRGSAAGSRMCYCLGITDIDPIPYNLLFERFLNPERISMPDIDVDYNYSYKDDVIAFEAESNGWDHFAKIRTFTAMNAKGIVRDIARVAGYPVAVGDRIAGLIPKDPKMTLDKAWDSNPDLQNFINSDPGYQKLWKIARRLEGTKKAASTHACGHIPTPVPCEDLFPVSVDPETGYLVCQYNMTDAEHLGNLKKDLLMLRNLTIIDTAQKSVKEKYGVEIPLWTEEILNDKEALKLISSGDTNGVFQLESEGMKGFMKKLQPTCFEDIIAGVALYRPGPMEYIDDYIRGKHDPGSIKYLTPELESILSSTYGVIVYQEQVMQIVQKLAGFSMGRADLIRKAMGKKKQDIMDQEAPRFIYGDKELKIDGCVNRGIPEETAKQIWEQMVDFAKYAFNKSHAAAYAAIAMQTAYLKAHYALEFAAGLLTSVMDKTDKLAVYIAEYRKNGIRILSPDINLCHEDFTVVGDSIYYGLAALKNVGKEAIGKVIDERKTNGQYVSFYDLVKRNPEIDKKMLEALAKTGALDFTGYTRHTLMISGVEYLSAQKRASKKQIEGQLSLMDLFGSSSDMTDTLSELPEYSEEELLFYEKEGAGVYISKHPIDVYAEVLSKNPVKYSSYLYADEETGAIPAKEKEEVSIAGIIRSYKVIYTKKNNEPMVFLDVEDSIGVTKVVVFHSLYELINEKIREDRPVFIRGKVSIREEEASLIADSVFFLDEPNYRIWIRFDSIREFRNNESVLEKISSWNRGMSLVSVLLNDKRITMALKIHMSSDQKAINELKEAFGEMNVLVKETQYL
;
A
#
# COMPACT_ATOMS: atom_id res chain seq x y z
N GLU A 1 18.32 -18.24 -30.14
CA GLU A 1 17.57 -19.10 -31.02
C GLU A 1 17.44 -20.53 -30.46
N VAL A 2 18.53 -21.22 -30.13
CA VAL A 2 18.48 -22.60 -29.57
C VAL A 2 17.66 -22.65 -28.29
N GLU A 3 17.87 -21.73 -27.38
CA GLU A 3 17.16 -21.70 -26.10
C GLU A 3 15.65 -21.37 -26.26
N SER A 4 15.30 -20.56 -27.25
CA SER A 4 13.90 -20.27 -27.56
C SER A 4 13.17 -21.50 -28.08
N TRP A 5 13.83 -22.33 -28.95
CA TRP A 5 13.24 -23.56 -29.45
C TRP A 5 13.10 -24.64 -28.37
N LYS A 6 14.09 -24.79 -27.48
CA LYS A 6 13.94 -25.64 -26.28
C LYS A 6 12.75 -25.22 -25.41
N GLY A 7 12.59 -23.93 -25.23
CA GLY A 7 11.45 -23.39 -24.50
C GLY A 7 10.11 -23.61 -25.20
N TRP A 8 10.07 -23.50 -26.52
CA TRP A 8 8.88 -23.80 -27.30
C TRP A 8 8.44 -25.26 -27.16
N GLU A 9 9.36 -26.22 -27.23
CA GLU A 9 9.05 -27.63 -26.99
C GLU A 9 8.47 -27.87 -25.60
N LYS A 10 8.97 -27.16 -24.59
CA LYS A 10 8.48 -27.27 -23.22
C LYS A 10 7.11 -26.62 -23.03
N ARG A 11 6.90 -25.41 -23.58
CA ARG A 11 5.68 -24.60 -23.38
C ARG A 11 4.52 -25.09 -24.28
N TYR A 12 4.83 -25.60 -25.47
CA TYR A 12 3.86 -26.09 -26.44
C TYR A 12 4.18 -27.56 -26.82
N PRO A 13 3.97 -28.51 -25.89
CA PRO A 13 4.25 -29.93 -26.15
C PRO A 13 3.39 -30.50 -27.29
N VAL A 14 3.74 -31.68 -27.78
CA VAL A 14 2.97 -32.38 -28.81
C VAL A 14 1.53 -32.57 -28.32
N GLY A 15 0.55 -32.20 -29.15
CA GLY A 15 -0.87 -32.18 -28.81
C GLY A 15 -1.42 -30.85 -28.31
N ASN A 16 -0.57 -29.89 -28.03
CA ASN A 16 -1.03 -28.53 -27.73
C ASN A 16 -1.67 -27.87 -28.96
N ARG A 17 -2.87 -27.31 -28.80
CA ARG A 17 -3.69 -26.73 -29.88
C ARG A 17 -3.02 -25.56 -30.58
N GLU A 18 -2.25 -24.77 -29.81
CA GLU A 18 -1.61 -23.54 -30.28
C GLU A 18 -0.18 -23.77 -30.81
N ARG A 19 0.30 -25.02 -30.81
CA ARG A 19 1.71 -25.36 -31.13
C ARG A 19 2.18 -24.81 -32.48
N GLU A 20 1.36 -24.95 -33.55
CA GLU A 20 1.72 -24.50 -34.89
C GLU A 20 1.64 -22.96 -35.01
N THR A 21 0.68 -22.34 -34.35
CA THR A 21 0.59 -20.87 -34.28
C THR A 21 1.80 -20.31 -33.55
N ALA A 22 2.11 -20.87 -32.38
CA ALA A 22 3.27 -20.47 -31.58
C ALA A 22 4.60 -20.64 -32.31
N LYS A 23 4.72 -21.67 -33.17
CA LYS A 23 5.91 -21.90 -34.00
C LYS A 23 6.11 -20.77 -35.00
N LYS A 24 5.06 -20.43 -35.76
CA LYS A 24 5.11 -19.36 -36.78
C LYS A 24 5.42 -18.01 -36.14
N ASP A 25 4.78 -17.71 -35.01
CA ASP A 25 5.01 -16.47 -34.28
C ASP A 25 6.45 -16.40 -33.74
N LEU A 26 6.95 -17.50 -33.19
CA LEU A 26 8.33 -17.56 -32.70
C LEU A 26 9.36 -17.37 -33.82
N GLU A 27 9.14 -18.00 -34.99
CA GLU A 27 9.99 -17.82 -36.18
C GLU A 27 10.03 -16.36 -36.61
N TYR A 28 8.87 -15.70 -36.66
CA TYR A 28 8.74 -14.29 -36.98
C TYR A 28 9.47 -13.40 -35.97
N GLU A 29 9.20 -13.58 -34.69
CA GLU A 29 9.81 -12.76 -33.60
C GLU A 29 11.33 -12.93 -33.57
N LEU A 30 11.86 -14.17 -33.70
CA LEU A 30 13.30 -14.44 -33.79
C LEU A 30 13.93 -13.73 -34.99
N GLY A 31 13.22 -13.68 -36.14
CA GLY A 31 13.66 -12.94 -37.32
C GLY A 31 13.84 -11.44 -37.02
N ILE A 32 12.85 -10.83 -36.37
CA ILE A 32 12.87 -9.41 -35.99
C ILE A 32 14.01 -9.12 -35.00
N VAL A 33 14.15 -9.92 -33.92
CA VAL A 33 15.20 -9.74 -32.90
C VAL A 33 16.58 -9.86 -33.52
N LYS A 34 16.77 -10.80 -34.44
CA LYS A 34 18.04 -10.99 -35.17
C LYS A 34 18.32 -9.77 -36.07
N GLN A 35 17.34 -9.32 -36.83
CA GLN A 35 17.47 -8.14 -37.68
C GLN A 35 17.81 -6.88 -36.89
N MET A 36 17.25 -6.71 -35.69
CA MET A 36 17.47 -5.53 -34.85
C MET A 36 18.72 -5.64 -33.95
N GLY A 37 19.35 -6.82 -33.86
CA GLY A 37 20.59 -7.03 -33.12
C GLY A 37 20.42 -7.13 -31.59
N PHE A 38 19.24 -7.40 -31.07
CA PHE A 38 18.98 -7.39 -29.61
C PHE A 38 19.13 -8.75 -28.90
N ALA A 39 19.67 -9.76 -29.57
CA ALA A 39 19.74 -11.13 -29.02
C ALA A 39 20.46 -11.22 -27.66
N GLU A 40 21.54 -10.47 -27.48
CA GLU A 40 22.31 -10.46 -26.23
C GLU A 40 21.52 -9.87 -25.06
N TYR A 41 20.74 -8.82 -25.31
CA TYR A 41 19.89 -8.20 -24.29
C TYR A 41 18.85 -9.18 -23.71
N PHE A 42 18.23 -10.01 -24.57
CA PHE A 42 17.29 -11.04 -24.11
C PHE A 42 17.99 -12.14 -23.32
N LEU A 43 19.21 -12.54 -23.74
CA LEU A 43 19.97 -13.57 -23.03
C LEU A 43 20.46 -13.08 -21.66
N ASP A 44 20.90 -11.84 -21.56
CA ASP A 44 21.29 -11.23 -20.30
C ASP A 44 20.11 -11.11 -19.33
N THR A 45 18.95 -10.62 -19.80
CA THR A 45 17.74 -10.58 -19.00
C THR A 45 17.32 -11.98 -18.50
N ARG A 46 17.37 -12.98 -19.41
CA ARG A 46 17.07 -14.37 -19.05
C ARG A 46 18.04 -14.94 -18.01
N LYS A 47 19.32 -14.58 -18.07
CA LYS A 47 20.35 -15.03 -17.12
C LYS A 47 19.98 -14.73 -15.69
N THR A 48 19.58 -13.51 -15.40
CA THR A 48 19.16 -13.06 -14.06
C THR A 48 17.87 -13.75 -13.59
N ILE A 49 16.88 -13.85 -14.47
CA ILE A 49 15.60 -14.53 -14.16
C ILE A 49 15.84 -16.01 -13.86
N ARG A 50 16.65 -16.67 -14.68
CA ARG A 50 17.00 -18.08 -14.49
C ARG A 50 17.73 -18.32 -13.18
N TRP A 51 18.76 -17.52 -12.88
CA TRP A 51 19.48 -17.60 -11.62
C TRP A 51 18.55 -17.43 -10.42
N SER A 52 17.68 -16.42 -10.47
CA SER A 52 16.71 -16.15 -9.40
C SER A 52 15.83 -17.39 -9.14
N ARG A 53 15.27 -17.98 -10.20
CA ARG A 53 14.43 -19.19 -10.07
C ARG A 53 15.19 -20.41 -9.57
N GLU A 54 16.43 -20.62 -10.02
CA GLU A 54 17.30 -21.69 -9.55
C GLU A 54 17.65 -21.56 -8.06
N HIS A 55 17.61 -20.32 -7.52
CA HIS A 55 17.81 -20.02 -6.08
C HIS A 55 16.50 -19.87 -5.30
N GLY A 56 15.38 -20.29 -5.86
CA GLY A 56 14.08 -20.25 -5.19
C GLY A 56 13.49 -18.85 -5.02
N ILE A 57 13.98 -17.85 -5.76
CA ILE A 57 13.47 -16.48 -5.76
C ILE A 57 12.32 -16.37 -6.75
N LEU A 58 11.14 -16.04 -6.27
CA LEU A 58 9.97 -15.88 -7.09
C LEU A 58 10.11 -14.66 -8.01
N VAL A 59 9.83 -14.85 -9.30
CA VAL A 59 9.84 -13.82 -10.34
C VAL A 59 8.42 -13.67 -10.89
N GLY A 60 7.99 -12.44 -11.12
CA GLY A 60 6.66 -12.13 -11.65
C GLY A 60 6.42 -12.70 -13.06
N PRO A 61 5.13 -12.84 -13.46
CA PRO A 61 4.77 -13.47 -14.74
C PRO A 61 5.08 -12.60 -15.96
N GLY A 62 5.45 -11.36 -15.74
CA GLY A 62 5.79 -10.37 -16.76
C GLY A 62 5.37 -8.97 -16.35
N ARG A 63 5.88 -7.99 -17.09
CA ARG A 63 5.56 -6.59 -16.91
C ARG A 63 5.68 -5.85 -18.24
N GLY A 64 4.94 -4.75 -18.41
CA GLY A 64 5.02 -3.94 -19.61
C GLY A 64 4.58 -4.68 -20.86
N SER A 65 5.24 -4.41 -21.98
CA SER A 65 4.90 -4.99 -23.27
C SER A 65 5.59 -6.33 -23.55
N ALA A 66 6.61 -6.72 -22.79
CA ALA A 66 7.35 -7.97 -23.01
C ALA A 66 6.47 -9.23 -22.89
N ALA A 67 5.38 -9.17 -22.10
CA ALA A 67 4.42 -10.26 -21.99
C ALA A 67 3.62 -10.51 -23.29
N GLY A 68 3.73 -9.64 -24.31
CA GLY A 68 3.18 -9.87 -25.64
C GLY A 68 4.06 -10.72 -26.58
N SER A 69 5.28 -11.11 -26.14
CA SER A 69 6.25 -11.84 -26.96
C SER A 69 6.24 -13.34 -26.66
N ARG A 70 6.06 -14.17 -27.71
CA ARG A 70 6.19 -15.63 -27.63
C ARG A 70 7.64 -16.03 -27.34
N MET A 71 8.59 -15.27 -27.89
CA MET A 71 10.01 -15.52 -27.62
C MET A 71 10.33 -15.28 -26.15
N CYS A 72 9.83 -14.20 -25.53
CA CYS A 72 9.99 -13.99 -24.09
C CYS A 72 9.35 -15.12 -23.27
N TYR A 73 8.16 -15.57 -23.64
CA TYR A 73 7.49 -16.72 -23.02
C TYR A 73 8.28 -18.03 -23.17
N CYS A 74 8.77 -18.32 -24.36
CA CYS A 74 9.61 -19.50 -24.62
C CYS A 74 10.97 -19.43 -23.89
N LEU A 75 11.58 -18.25 -23.79
CA LEU A 75 12.82 -18.05 -23.03
C LEU A 75 12.63 -18.12 -21.52
N GLY A 76 11.37 -18.10 -21.05
CA GLY A 76 11.04 -18.02 -19.64
C GLY A 76 11.32 -16.64 -19.04
N ILE A 77 11.33 -15.59 -19.85
CA ILE A 77 11.38 -14.19 -19.39
C ILE A 77 10.02 -13.79 -18.84
N THR A 78 8.94 -14.24 -19.50
CA THR A 78 7.57 -14.08 -19.07
C THR A 78 6.87 -15.42 -18.88
N ASP A 79 5.77 -15.45 -18.10
CA ASP A 79 5.02 -16.68 -17.82
C ASP A 79 3.54 -16.60 -18.22
N ILE A 80 3.13 -15.54 -18.91
CA ILE A 80 1.81 -15.43 -19.53
C ILE A 80 1.93 -15.84 -21.00
N ASP A 81 1.10 -16.82 -21.43
CA ASP A 81 0.99 -17.19 -22.84
C ASP A 81 0.29 -16.06 -23.59
N PRO A 82 0.94 -15.44 -24.59
CA PRO A 82 0.33 -14.34 -25.33
C PRO A 82 -0.86 -14.76 -26.23
N ILE A 83 -0.93 -16.02 -26.66
CA ILE A 83 -1.89 -16.47 -27.68
C ILE A 83 -3.34 -16.40 -27.19
N PRO A 84 -3.71 -17.00 -26.03
CA PRO A 84 -5.09 -17.01 -25.56
C PRO A 84 -5.68 -15.61 -25.36
N TYR A 85 -4.84 -14.63 -25.08
CA TYR A 85 -5.26 -13.27 -24.74
C TYR A 85 -5.03 -12.27 -25.87
N ASN A 86 -4.64 -12.72 -27.08
CA ASN A 86 -4.36 -11.87 -28.25
C ASN A 86 -3.40 -10.72 -27.94
N LEU A 87 -2.30 -11.00 -27.24
CA LEU A 87 -1.26 -10.02 -26.95
C LEU A 87 -0.35 -9.86 -28.17
N LEU A 88 0.03 -8.63 -28.48
CA LEU A 88 0.72 -8.29 -29.74
C LEU A 88 2.22 -8.04 -29.52
N PHE A 89 3.04 -8.76 -30.28
CA PHE A 89 4.50 -8.61 -30.27
C PHE A 89 4.96 -7.23 -30.80
N GLU A 90 4.29 -6.67 -31.82
CA GLU A 90 4.65 -5.39 -32.43
C GLU A 90 4.44 -4.20 -31.47
N ARG A 91 3.67 -4.39 -30.39
CA ARG A 91 3.59 -3.42 -29.31
C ARG A 91 4.84 -3.40 -28.46
N PHE A 92 5.54 -4.52 -28.36
CA PHE A 92 6.80 -4.67 -27.63
C PHE A 92 8.00 -4.31 -28.51
N LEU A 93 8.17 -4.96 -29.66
CA LEU A 93 9.26 -4.74 -30.59
C LEU A 93 8.75 -4.55 -32.00
N ASN A 94 9.13 -3.44 -32.63
CA ASN A 94 8.61 -3.05 -33.95
C ASN A 94 9.76 -2.63 -34.86
N PRO A 95 9.99 -3.34 -35.99
CA PRO A 95 11.07 -3.03 -36.92
C PRO A 95 10.91 -1.67 -37.62
N GLU A 96 9.68 -1.16 -37.74
CA GLU A 96 9.41 0.19 -38.27
C GLU A 96 9.71 1.32 -37.25
N ARG A 97 10.07 0.96 -36.03
CA ARG A 97 10.45 1.86 -34.95
C ARG A 97 11.78 1.43 -34.34
N ILE A 98 12.85 2.12 -34.71
CA ILE A 98 14.17 1.88 -34.12
C ILE A 98 14.16 2.42 -32.66
N SER A 99 13.92 1.54 -31.71
CA SER A 99 14.06 1.82 -30.26
C SER A 99 14.46 0.53 -29.56
N MET A 100 15.30 0.67 -28.54
CA MET A 100 15.63 -0.48 -27.68
C MET A 100 14.36 -1.08 -27.07
N PRO A 101 14.29 -2.42 -26.97
CA PRO A 101 13.28 -3.08 -26.15
C PRO A 101 13.50 -2.73 -24.68
N ASP A 102 12.42 -2.65 -23.94
CA ASP A 102 12.43 -2.44 -22.49
C ASP A 102 11.75 -3.63 -21.83
N ILE A 103 12.52 -4.43 -21.12
CA ILE A 103 12.03 -5.62 -20.41
C ILE A 103 12.15 -5.35 -18.92
N ASP A 104 11.07 -4.90 -18.36
CA ASP A 104 10.92 -4.80 -16.92
C ASP A 104 10.63 -6.17 -16.30
N VAL A 105 11.26 -6.47 -15.17
CA VAL A 105 11.05 -7.72 -14.43
C VAL A 105 10.79 -7.41 -12.95
N ASP A 106 9.71 -7.97 -12.44
CA ASP A 106 9.37 -7.89 -11.02
C ASP A 106 9.97 -9.08 -10.27
N TYR A 107 10.79 -8.81 -9.25
CA TYR A 107 11.39 -9.81 -8.36
C TYR A 107 10.77 -9.74 -6.97
N ASN A 108 10.85 -10.83 -6.22
CA ASN A 108 10.43 -10.87 -4.82
C ASN A 108 11.23 -9.87 -3.99
N TYR A 109 10.51 -8.94 -3.34
CA TYR A 109 11.10 -7.85 -2.56
C TYR A 109 12.04 -8.32 -1.45
N SER A 110 11.78 -9.47 -0.83
CA SER A 110 12.59 -10.02 0.26
C SER A 110 14.01 -10.42 -0.18
N TYR A 111 14.23 -10.61 -1.48
CA TYR A 111 15.54 -11.03 -2.05
C TYR A 111 16.18 -9.93 -2.90
N LYS A 112 15.80 -8.67 -2.65
CA LYS A 112 16.29 -7.52 -3.42
C LYS A 112 17.82 -7.46 -3.50
N ASP A 113 18.46 -7.60 -2.36
CA ASP A 113 19.91 -7.43 -2.26
C ASP A 113 20.67 -8.61 -2.91
N ASP A 114 20.10 -9.81 -2.82
CA ASP A 114 20.65 -11.02 -3.49
C ASP A 114 20.64 -10.89 -5.01
N VAL A 115 19.53 -10.40 -5.58
CA VAL A 115 19.41 -10.21 -7.04
C VAL A 115 20.35 -9.11 -7.53
N ILE A 116 20.48 -8.00 -6.78
CA ILE A 116 21.42 -6.91 -7.11
C ILE A 116 22.87 -7.40 -7.02
N ALA A 117 23.20 -8.17 -5.98
CA ALA A 117 24.53 -8.74 -5.80
C ALA A 117 24.88 -9.68 -6.96
N PHE A 118 23.96 -10.57 -7.35
CA PHE A 118 24.16 -11.44 -8.51
C PHE A 118 24.43 -10.66 -9.80
N GLU A 119 23.69 -9.58 -10.05
CA GLU A 119 23.92 -8.73 -11.23
C GLU A 119 25.31 -8.10 -11.19
N ALA A 120 25.75 -7.58 -10.05
CA ALA A 120 27.06 -6.98 -9.90
C ALA A 120 28.18 -8.02 -10.07
N GLU A 121 28.05 -9.20 -9.46
CA GLU A 121 29.02 -10.28 -9.57
C GLU A 121 29.11 -10.85 -11.00
N SER A 122 27.96 -11.04 -11.63
CA SER A 122 27.89 -11.68 -12.94
C SER A 122 28.37 -10.80 -14.10
N ASN A 123 28.32 -9.48 -13.92
CA ASN A 123 28.86 -8.50 -14.88
C ASN A 123 30.31 -8.09 -14.54
N GLY A 124 30.73 -8.21 -13.27
CA GLY A 124 31.92 -7.62 -12.70
C GLY A 124 31.60 -6.35 -11.91
N TRP A 125 32.16 -6.21 -10.71
CA TRP A 125 31.89 -5.10 -9.81
C TRP A 125 32.27 -3.72 -10.40
N ASP A 126 33.25 -3.66 -11.26
CA ASP A 126 33.69 -2.49 -12.00
C ASP A 126 32.89 -2.24 -13.29
N HIS A 127 32.12 -3.24 -13.73
CA HIS A 127 31.20 -3.18 -14.88
C HIS A 127 29.75 -3.00 -14.51
N PHE A 128 29.47 -2.69 -13.26
CA PHE A 128 28.12 -2.48 -12.74
C PHE A 128 28.05 -1.16 -11.99
N ALA A 129 27.15 -0.25 -12.38
CA ALA A 129 26.91 0.99 -11.67
C ALA A 129 25.43 1.27 -11.48
N LYS A 130 25.02 1.66 -10.26
CA LYS A 130 23.69 2.23 -10.00
C LYS A 130 23.57 3.60 -10.64
N ILE A 131 22.33 4.06 -10.88
CA ILE A 131 22.06 5.35 -11.51
C ILE A 131 21.84 6.44 -10.46
N ARG A 132 22.39 7.64 -10.67
CA ARG A 132 22.14 8.81 -9.84
C ARG A 132 20.78 9.43 -10.16
N THR A 133 20.03 9.78 -9.13
CA THR A 133 18.81 10.57 -9.24
C THR A 133 19.00 11.92 -8.59
N PHE A 134 18.37 12.95 -9.16
CA PHE A 134 18.41 14.31 -8.63
C PHE A 134 16.99 14.77 -8.32
N THR A 135 16.76 15.10 -7.07
CA THR A 135 15.51 15.73 -6.67
C THR A 135 15.59 17.21 -6.98
N ALA A 136 14.71 17.71 -7.83
CA ALA A 136 14.58 19.12 -8.13
C ALA A 136 13.66 19.83 -7.12
N MET A 137 13.89 21.12 -6.93
CA MET A 137 13.02 21.97 -6.13
C MET A 137 11.72 22.22 -6.89
N ASN A 138 10.63 21.59 -6.45
CA ASN A 138 9.29 21.77 -7.01
C ASN A 138 8.58 22.99 -6.42
N ALA A 139 7.53 23.46 -7.09
CA ALA A 139 6.80 24.68 -6.74
C ALA A 139 6.37 24.75 -5.28
N LYS A 140 5.77 23.69 -4.70
CA LYS A 140 5.33 23.68 -3.31
C LYS A 140 6.49 23.55 -2.32
N GLY A 141 7.48 22.71 -2.64
CA GLY A 141 8.63 22.48 -1.78
C GLY A 141 9.52 23.71 -1.66
N ILE A 142 9.79 24.39 -2.78
CA ILE A 142 10.70 25.53 -2.78
C ILE A 142 10.18 26.70 -1.95
N VAL A 143 8.89 27.00 -1.97
CA VAL A 143 8.34 28.11 -1.15
C VAL A 143 8.42 27.82 0.34
N ARG A 144 8.24 26.55 0.77
CA ARG A 144 8.45 26.14 2.16
C ARG A 144 9.91 26.24 2.58
N ASP A 145 10.81 25.73 1.73
CA ASP A 145 12.25 25.76 2.02
C ASP A 145 12.77 27.21 2.14
N ILE A 146 12.37 28.10 1.25
CA ILE A 146 12.80 29.51 1.31
C ILE A 146 12.17 30.22 2.50
N ALA A 147 10.88 30.00 2.78
CA ALA A 147 10.23 30.56 3.96
C ALA A 147 10.98 30.17 5.24
N ARG A 148 11.35 28.90 5.38
CA ARG A 148 12.12 28.38 6.52
C ARG A 148 13.51 29.02 6.62
N VAL A 149 14.25 29.07 5.52
CA VAL A 149 15.60 29.63 5.48
C VAL A 149 15.60 31.15 5.72
N ALA A 150 14.55 31.84 5.26
CA ALA A 150 14.37 33.28 5.50
C ALA A 150 13.84 33.60 6.90
N GLY A 151 13.65 32.62 7.79
CA GLY A 151 13.19 32.78 9.16
C GLY A 151 11.70 33.08 9.32
N TYR A 152 10.89 32.82 8.30
CA TYR A 152 9.44 32.93 8.44
C TYR A 152 8.87 31.75 9.24
N PRO A 153 7.77 31.98 9.97
CA PRO A 153 6.99 30.87 10.57
C PRO A 153 6.61 29.82 9.51
N VAL A 154 6.62 28.55 9.88
CA VAL A 154 6.26 27.43 8.99
C VAL A 154 4.91 27.66 8.31
N ALA A 155 3.95 28.20 9.06
CA ALA A 155 2.61 28.53 8.57
C ALA A 155 2.59 29.47 7.34
N VAL A 156 3.60 30.32 7.15
CA VAL A 156 3.69 31.21 5.98
C VAL A 156 4.02 30.39 4.73
N GLY A 157 5.05 29.54 4.83
CA GLY A 157 5.43 28.64 3.73
C GLY A 157 4.29 27.68 3.34
N ASP A 158 3.61 27.12 4.35
CA ASP A 158 2.47 26.23 4.16
C ASP A 158 1.28 26.95 3.53
N ARG A 159 0.99 28.19 3.94
CA ARG A 159 -0.08 28.98 3.34
C ARG A 159 0.19 29.26 1.87
N ILE A 160 1.41 29.65 1.50
CA ILE A 160 1.77 29.88 0.09
C ILE A 160 1.67 28.55 -0.69
N ALA A 161 2.23 27.45 -0.16
CA ALA A 161 2.17 26.14 -0.79
C ALA A 161 0.74 25.61 -0.96
N GLY A 162 -0.17 25.89 0.02
CA GLY A 162 -1.59 25.55 -0.04
C GLY A 162 -2.35 26.27 -1.15
N LEU A 163 -1.91 27.48 -1.54
CA LEU A 163 -2.49 28.25 -2.64
C LEU A 163 -1.97 27.79 -4.02
N ILE A 164 -0.92 26.98 -4.10
CA ILE A 164 -0.42 26.39 -5.35
C ILE A 164 -1.27 25.17 -5.70
N PRO A 165 -1.88 25.10 -6.91
CA PRO A 165 -2.70 23.95 -7.32
C PRO A 165 -1.95 22.62 -7.25
N LYS A 166 -2.70 21.51 -7.05
CA LYS A 166 -2.16 20.15 -7.03
C LYS A 166 -2.08 19.62 -8.47
N ASP A 167 -0.96 19.85 -9.12
CA ASP A 167 -0.65 19.27 -10.42
C ASP A 167 0.84 18.90 -10.41
N PRO A 168 1.23 17.65 -10.71
CA PRO A 168 2.63 17.24 -10.79
C PRO A 168 3.50 18.09 -11.74
N LYS A 169 2.87 18.75 -12.73
CA LYS A 169 3.54 19.64 -13.70
C LYS A 169 3.34 21.12 -13.38
N MET A 170 2.86 21.42 -12.17
CA MET A 170 2.67 22.81 -11.73
C MET A 170 4.02 23.50 -11.53
N THR A 171 4.15 24.69 -12.11
CA THR A 171 5.25 25.60 -11.85
C THR A 171 4.75 26.83 -11.11
N LEU A 172 5.66 27.57 -10.45
CA LEU A 172 5.30 28.82 -9.77
C LEU A 172 4.69 29.85 -10.73
N ASP A 173 5.15 29.91 -11.99
CA ASP A 173 4.57 30.79 -13.00
C ASP A 173 3.13 30.38 -13.35
N LYS A 174 2.89 29.10 -13.60
CA LYS A 174 1.53 28.60 -13.85
C LYS A 174 0.59 28.82 -12.65
N ALA A 175 1.11 28.61 -11.44
CA ALA A 175 0.34 28.85 -10.23
C ALA A 175 0.00 30.31 -10.05
N TRP A 176 0.96 31.22 -10.36
CA TRP A 176 0.73 32.65 -10.35
C TRP A 176 -0.39 33.06 -11.30
N ASP A 177 -0.32 32.58 -12.56
CA ASP A 177 -1.28 32.95 -13.60
C ASP A 177 -2.69 32.40 -13.35
N SER A 178 -2.79 31.25 -12.65
CA SER A 178 -4.05 30.53 -12.45
C SER A 178 -4.78 30.86 -11.14
N ASN A 179 -4.10 31.48 -10.15
CA ASN A 179 -4.69 31.72 -8.83
C ASN A 179 -4.57 33.17 -8.33
N PRO A 180 -5.64 33.99 -8.44
CA PRO A 180 -5.67 35.35 -7.92
C PRO A 180 -5.44 35.47 -6.41
N ASP A 181 -5.89 34.49 -5.62
CA ASP A 181 -5.69 34.50 -4.16
C ASP A 181 -4.21 34.34 -3.80
N LEU A 182 -3.46 33.55 -4.57
CA LEU A 182 -2.02 33.45 -4.42
C LEU A 182 -1.35 34.81 -4.71
N GLN A 183 -1.74 35.47 -5.79
CA GLN A 183 -1.25 36.82 -6.13
C GLN A 183 -1.54 37.82 -5.02
N ASN A 184 -2.77 37.85 -4.53
CA ASN A 184 -3.19 38.75 -3.45
C ASN A 184 -2.40 38.49 -2.17
N PHE A 185 -2.21 37.23 -1.79
CA PHE A 185 -1.47 36.85 -0.60
C PHE A 185 0.03 37.24 -0.72
N ILE A 186 0.67 36.98 -1.83
CA ILE A 186 2.07 37.35 -2.06
C ILE A 186 2.23 38.86 -2.09
N ASN A 187 1.29 39.59 -2.71
CA ASN A 187 1.35 41.05 -2.82
C ASN A 187 0.99 41.75 -1.49
N SER A 188 0.47 41.10 -0.49
CA SER A 188 0.10 41.68 0.80
C SER A 188 1.31 42.11 1.65
N ASP A 189 2.53 41.57 1.37
CA ASP A 189 3.73 41.81 2.14
C ASP A 189 4.97 41.86 1.23
N PRO A 190 5.80 42.90 1.33
CA PRO A 190 7.05 43.01 0.53
C PRO A 190 8.03 41.84 0.76
N GLY A 191 8.03 41.28 1.97
CA GLY A 191 8.82 40.09 2.30
C GLY A 191 8.37 38.86 1.54
N TYR A 192 7.05 38.63 1.41
CA TYR A 192 6.48 37.55 0.61
C TYR A 192 6.79 37.70 -0.88
N GLN A 193 6.74 38.94 -1.40
CA GLN A 193 7.17 39.24 -2.78
C GLN A 193 8.63 38.86 -2.99
N LYS A 194 9.51 39.22 -2.04
CA LYS A 194 10.94 38.82 -2.11
C LYS A 194 11.13 37.32 -2.06
N LEU A 195 10.41 36.63 -1.15
CA LEU A 195 10.39 35.16 -1.04
C LEU A 195 9.98 34.55 -2.38
N TRP A 196 8.86 34.97 -2.93
CA TRP A 196 8.34 34.51 -4.22
C TRP A 196 9.32 34.68 -5.36
N LYS A 197 9.96 35.87 -5.45
CA LYS A 197 10.97 36.15 -6.48
C LYS A 197 12.18 35.21 -6.38
N ILE A 198 12.63 34.91 -5.17
CA ILE A 198 13.72 33.94 -4.95
C ILE A 198 13.25 32.52 -5.31
N ALA A 199 12.06 32.16 -4.91
CA ALA A 199 11.48 30.83 -5.21
C ALA A 199 11.43 30.57 -6.72
N ARG A 200 10.92 31.50 -7.51
CA ARG A 200 10.88 31.42 -8.99
C ARG A 200 12.25 31.26 -9.64
N ARG A 201 13.30 31.84 -9.06
CA ARG A 201 14.68 31.71 -9.59
C ARG A 201 15.32 30.37 -9.26
N LEU A 202 14.92 29.74 -8.16
CA LEU A 202 15.48 28.48 -7.69
C LEU A 202 14.61 27.26 -8.07
N GLU A 203 13.39 27.48 -8.52
CA GLU A 203 12.53 26.40 -9.00
C GLU A 203 13.22 25.58 -10.09
N GLY A 204 13.13 24.26 -10.01
CA GLY A 204 13.76 23.34 -10.95
C GLY A 204 15.26 23.09 -10.71
N THR A 205 15.91 23.83 -9.82
CA THR A 205 17.31 23.54 -9.45
C THR A 205 17.42 22.27 -8.64
N LYS A 206 18.56 21.56 -8.74
CA LYS A 206 18.81 20.30 -8.03
C LYS A 206 18.96 20.56 -6.52
N LYS A 207 18.15 19.92 -5.71
CA LYS A 207 18.15 20.03 -4.24
C LYS A 207 19.02 18.97 -3.59
N ALA A 208 18.89 17.72 -4.03
CA ALA A 208 19.58 16.58 -3.48
C ALA A 208 19.91 15.56 -4.57
N ALA A 209 20.95 14.78 -4.33
CA ALA A 209 21.32 13.62 -5.14
C ALA A 209 21.08 12.37 -4.31
N SER A 210 20.47 11.36 -4.90
CA SER A 210 20.24 10.03 -4.32
C SER A 210 20.56 8.94 -5.35
N THR A 211 20.61 7.70 -4.91
CA THR A 211 20.81 6.56 -5.80
C THR A 211 19.45 6.00 -6.22
N HIS A 212 19.28 5.67 -7.50
CA HIS A 212 18.05 5.05 -8.01
C HIS A 212 17.83 3.68 -7.34
N ALA A 213 16.63 3.42 -6.88
CA ALA A 213 16.34 2.22 -6.10
C ALA A 213 16.48 0.90 -6.90
N CYS A 214 16.20 0.94 -8.21
CA CYS A 214 16.10 -0.25 -9.06
C CYS A 214 17.01 -0.20 -10.29
N GLY A 215 17.26 0.98 -10.85
CA GLY A 215 18.00 1.15 -12.10
C GLY A 215 19.51 1.02 -11.94
N HIS A 216 20.12 0.26 -12.84
CA HIS A 216 21.55 0.12 -12.96
C HIS A 216 22.00 0.06 -14.42
N ILE A 217 23.29 0.21 -14.63
CA ILE A 217 23.94 0.22 -15.94
C ILE A 217 24.99 -0.90 -15.92
N PRO A 218 24.74 -2.02 -16.62
CA PRO A 218 25.80 -2.97 -16.96
C PRO A 218 26.65 -2.41 -18.13
N THR A 219 27.97 -2.56 -18.08
CA THR A 219 28.89 -2.02 -19.08
C THR A 219 29.84 -3.07 -19.63
N PRO A 220 30.19 -3.01 -20.93
CA PRO A 220 31.13 -3.98 -21.55
C PRO A 220 32.60 -3.71 -21.18
N VAL A 221 32.90 -2.51 -20.67
CA VAL A 221 34.20 -2.06 -20.17
C VAL A 221 34.02 -1.47 -18.78
N PRO A 222 35.12 -1.26 -18.00
CA PRO A 222 34.97 -0.65 -16.68
C PRO A 222 34.14 0.65 -16.73
N CYS A 223 33.22 0.85 -15.77
CA CYS A 223 32.32 1.99 -15.73
C CYS A 223 33.07 3.34 -15.78
N GLU A 224 34.25 3.39 -15.18
CA GLU A 224 35.11 4.60 -15.13
C GLU A 224 35.56 5.07 -16.51
N ASP A 225 35.65 4.16 -17.47
CA ASP A 225 36.03 4.48 -18.85
C ASP A 225 34.87 5.11 -19.65
N LEU A 226 33.62 4.97 -19.17
CA LEU A 226 32.42 5.43 -19.88
C LEU A 226 31.81 6.69 -19.25
N PHE A 227 31.87 6.80 -17.94
CA PHE A 227 31.22 7.90 -17.20
C PHE A 227 31.84 8.11 -15.81
N PRO A 228 31.72 9.32 -15.22
CA PRO A 228 32.14 9.57 -13.86
C PRO A 228 31.37 8.73 -12.86
N VAL A 229 32.06 8.11 -11.90
CA VAL A 229 31.47 7.28 -10.85
C VAL A 229 31.79 7.82 -9.47
N SER A 230 30.99 7.42 -8.48
CA SER A 230 31.30 7.48 -7.05
C SER A 230 30.97 6.13 -6.42
N VAL A 231 31.51 5.88 -5.25
CA VAL A 231 31.14 4.69 -4.45
C VAL A 231 30.00 5.08 -3.50
N ASP A 232 28.97 4.25 -3.44
CA ASP A 232 27.92 4.37 -2.43
C ASP A 232 28.48 3.89 -1.08
N PRO A 233 28.50 4.74 -0.03
CA PRO A 233 29.16 4.39 1.23
C PRO A 233 28.48 3.29 2.02
N GLU A 234 27.20 3.05 1.78
CA GLU A 234 26.42 2.00 2.49
C GLU A 234 26.55 0.65 1.82
N THR A 235 26.54 0.62 0.49
CA THR A 235 26.45 -0.62 -0.27
C THR A 235 27.76 -1.00 -0.97
N GLY A 236 28.72 -0.06 -1.12
CA GLY A 236 29.96 -0.27 -1.83
C GLY A 236 29.83 -0.29 -3.37
N TYR A 237 28.63 -0.21 -3.92
CA TYR A 237 28.41 -0.21 -5.37
C TYR A 237 28.88 1.10 -6.03
N LEU A 238 29.35 0.99 -7.27
CA LEU A 238 29.57 2.17 -8.11
C LEU A 238 28.23 2.86 -8.43
N VAL A 239 28.27 4.19 -8.50
CA VAL A 239 27.10 5.03 -8.86
C VAL A 239 27.51 5.99 -9.98
N CYS A 240 26.92 5.82 -11.15
CA CYS A 240 27.03 6.74 -12.28
C CYS A 240 26.56 8.14 -11.86
N GLN A 241 27.37 9.16 -12.13
CA GLN A 241 27.07 10.54 -11.75
C GLN A 241 26.09 11.23 -12.70
N TYR A 242 25.71 10.57 -13.78
CA TYR A 242 24.64 11.06 -14.68
C TYR A 242 23.27 10.55 -14.21
N ASN A 243 22.22 11.31 -14.54
CA ASN A 243 20.86 10.82 -14.46
C ASN A 243 20.56 9.83 -15.60
N MET A 244 19.42 9.17 -15.53
CA MET A 244 19.00 8.17 -16.52
C MET A 244 19.03 8.69 -17.96
N THR A 245 18.46 9.87 -18.22
CA THR A 245 18.35 10.44 -19.57
C THR A 245 19.71 10.74 -20.16
N ASP A 246 20.61 11.31 -19.36
CA ASP A 246 21.97 11.63 -19.81
C ASP A 246 22.78 10.36 -20.05
N ALA A 247 22.62 9.33 -19.20
CA ALA A 247 23.29 8.05 -19.37
C ALA A 247 22.83 7.32 -20.65
N GLU A 248 21.52 7.32 -20.94
CA GLU A 248 20.96 6.75 -22.18
C GLU A 248 21.42 7.50 -23.43
N HIS A 249 21.48 8.83 -23.39
CA HIS A 249 22.00 9.65 -24.50
C HIS A 249 23.47 9.34 -24.83
N LEU A 250 24.23 8.88 -23.83
CA LEU A 250 25.61 8.43 -24.02
C LEU A 250 25.72 6.97 -24.54
N GLY A 251 24.59 6.35 -24.84
CA GLY A 251 24.53 4.98 -25.37
C GLY A 251 24.58 3.88 -24.31
N ASN A 252 24.48 4.21 -23.03
CA ASN A 252 24.46 3.21 -21.97
C ASN A 252 23.09 2.55 -21.84
N LEU A 253 23.07 1.24 -21.63
CA LEU A 253 21.87 0.49 -21.42
C LEU A 253 21.45 0.61 -19.94
N LYS A 254 20.22 1.03 -19.69
CA LYS A 254 19.59 0.93 -18.38
C LYS A 254 18.90 -0.42 -18.24
N LYS A 255 19.06 -1.05 -17.08
CA LYS A 255 18.33 -2.27 -16.69
C LYS A 255 17.65 -2.02 -15.35
N ASP A 256 16.38 -2.36 -15.23
CA ASP A 256 15.59 -2.19 -14.01
C ASP A 256 15.33 -3.52 -13.31
N LEU A 257 15.80 -3.63 -12.07
CA LEU A 257 15.43 -4.72 -11.16
C LEU A 257 14.30 -4.21 -10.26
N LEU A 258 13.07 -4.45 -10.69
CA LEU A 258 11.90 -3.99 -9.96
C LEU A 258 11.54 -4.98 -8.86
N MET A 259 11.12 -4.46 -7.72
CA MET A 259 10.79 -5.28 -6.56
C MET A 259 9.31 -5.15 -6.22
N LEU A 260 8.63 -6.31 -6.12
CA LEU A 260 7.20 -6.36 -5.85
C LEU A 260 6.91 -7.13 -4.56
N ARG A 261 6.31 -6.45 -3.56
CA ARG A 261 5.95 -7.05 -2.27
C ARG A 261 4.91 -8.16 -2.40
N ASN A 262 4.03 -8.08 -3.39
CA ASN A 262 3.03 -9.13 -3.61
C ASN A 262 3.65 -10.48 -4.00
N LEU A 263 4.86 -10.47 -4.58
CA LEU A 263 5.60 -11.71 -4.78
C LEU A 263 6.12 -12.30 -3.46
N THR A 264 6.42 -11.47 -2.46
CA THR A 264 6.70 -11.94 -1.09
C THR A 264 5.47 -12.60 -0.48
N ILE A 265 4.28 -12.00 -0.64
CA ILE A 265 3.02 -12.60 -0.15
C ILE A 265 2.82 -13.99 -0.75
N ILE A 266 2.94 -14.10 -2.07
CA ILE A 266 2.76 -15.36 -2.79
C ILE A 266 3.80 -16.40 -2.33
N ASP A 267 5.07 -16.02 -2.27
CA ASP A 267 6.17 -16.90 -1.88
C ASP A 267 6.01 -17.43 -0.44
N THR A 268 5.75 -16.53 0.52
CA THR A 268 5.53 -16.91 1.92
C THR A 268 4.31 -17.82 2.07
N ALA A 269 3.21 -17.48 1.43
CA ALA A 269 2.00 -18.30 1.49
C ALA A 269 2.21 -19.67 0.85
N GLN A 270 2.88 -19.77 -0.30
CA GLN A 270 3.17 -21.05 -0.95
C GLN A 270 4.11 -21.94 -0.12
N LYS A 271 5.15 -21.38 0.50
CA LYS A 271 6.04 -22.10 1.41
C LYS A 271 5.28 -22.67 2.60
N SER A 272 4.42 -21.84 3.21
CA SER A 272 3.57 -22.26 4.33
C SER A 272 2.58 -23.37 3.94
N VAL A 273 1.95 -23.26 2.76
CA VAL A 273 1.06 -24.31 2.23
C VAL A 273 1.82 -25.60 1.98
N LYS A 274 3.00 -25.51 1.37
CA LYS A 274 3.85 -26.69 1.12
C LYS A 274 4.28 -27.37 2.42
N GLU A 275 4.69 -26.59 3.42
CA GLU A 275 5.10 -27.11 4.73
C GLU A 275 3.94 -27.79 5.46
N LYS A 276 2.77 -27.17 5.48
CA LYS A 276 1.61 -27.65 6.25
C LYS A 276 0.82 -28.76 5.56
N TYR A 277 0.63 -28.66 4.24
CA TYR A 277 -0.25 -29.57 3.49
C TYR A 277 0.50 -30.47 2.50
N GLY A 278 1.81 -30.25 2.28
CA GLY A 278 2.59 -30.99 1.28
C GLY A 278 2.22 -30.67 -0.18
N VAL A 279 1.46 -29.58 -0.41
CA VAL A 279 0.94 -29.19 -1.72
C VAL A 279 1.81 -28.10 -2.33
N GLU A 280 2.24 -28.30 -3.59
CA GLU A 280 2.86 -27.24 -4.40
C GLU A 280 1.78 -26.58 -5.26
N ILE A 281 1.53 -25.28 -4.99
CA ILE A 281 0.58 -24.49 -5.78
C ILE A 281 1.29 -24.04 -7.06
N PRO A 282 0.76 -24.38 -8.26
CA PRO A 282 1.37 -23.90 -9.49
C PRO A 282 1.21 -22.38 -9.62
N LEU A 283 2.09 -21.76 -10.41
CA LEU A 283 2.06 -20.32 -10.65
C LEU A 283 1.47 -20.03 -12.02
N TRP A 284 0.58 -19.07 -12.09
CA TRP A 284 0.09 -18.44 -13.33
C TRP A 284 -0.58 -19.43 -14.31
N THR A 285 -1.06 -20.58 -13.85
CA THR A 285 -1.72 -21.58 -14.71
C THR A 285 -3.14 -21.14 -15.05
N GLU A 286 -3.67 -21.64 -16.17
CA GLU A 286 -5.04 -21.36 -16.61
C GLU A 286 -6.09 -21.71 -15.55
N GLU A 287 -5.85 -22.78 -14.78
CA GLU A 287 -6.70 -23.20 -13.66
C GLU A 287 -6.79 -22.10 -12.60
N ILE A 288 -5.65 -21.52 -12.20
CA ILE A 288 -5.61 -20.44 -11.21
C ILE A 288 -6.18 -19.15 -11.76
N LEU A 289 -5.84 -18.82 -13.02
CA LEU A 289 -6.31 -17.58 -13.65
C LEU A 289 -7.84 -17.54 -13.84
N ASN A 290 -8.50 -18.69 -13.89
CA ASN A 290 -9.96 -18.81 -14.03
C ASN A 290 -10.62 -19.49 -12.83
N ASP A 291 -9.96 -19.48 -11.64
CA ASP A 291 -10.52 -20.10 -10.44
C ASP A 291 -11.80 -19.40 -9.99
N LYS A 292 -12.86 -20.20 -9.80
CA LYS A 292 -14.20 -19.68 -9.54
C LYS A 292 -14.35 -19.09 -8.14
N GLU A 293 -13.69 -19.65 -7.15
CA GLU A 293 -13.79 -19.13 -5.78
C GLU A 293 -12.97 -17.82 -5.65
N ALA A 294 -11.84 -17.71 -6.33
CA ALA A 294 -11.09 -16.45 -6.43
C ALA A 294 -11.91 -15.36 -7.14
N LEU A 295 -12.56 -15.68 -8.27
CA LEU A 295 -13.44 -14.73 -8.96
C LEU A 295 -14.64 -14.32 -8.11
N LYS A 296 -15.22 -15.25 -7.36
CA LYS A 296 -16.31 -14.97 -6.41
C LYS A 296 -15.85 -14.08 -5.24
N LEU A 297 -14.67 -14.32 -4.70
CA LEU A 297 -14.05 -13.47 -3.68
C LEU A 297 -13.86 -12.05 -4.21
N ILE A 298 -13.34 -11.89 -5.43
CA ILE A 298 -13.20 -10.57 -6.07
C ILE A 298 -14.56 -9.91 -6.27
N SER A 299 -15.57 -10.66 -6.74
CA SER A 299 -16.96 -10.18 -6.91
C SER A 299 -17.61 -9.72 -5.61
N SER A 300 -17.25 -10.31 -4.48
CA SER A 300 -17.73 -9.89 -3.15
C SER A 300 -17.10 -8.57 -2.68
N GLY A 301 -15.96 -8.19 -3.27
CA GLY A 301 -15.15 -7.04 -2.87
C GLY A 301 -14.33 -7.27 -1.60
N ASP A 302 -14.19 -8.52 -1.13
CA ASP A 302 -13.24 -8.86 -0.07
C ASP A 302 -11.83 -9.03 -0.65
N THR A 303 -11.27 -7.91 -1.10
CA THR A 303 -10.01 -7.89 -1.87
C THR A 303 -8.84 -7.22 -1.15
N ASN A 304 -8.91 -7.04 0.18
CA ASN A 304 -7.75 -6.56 0.95
C ASN A 304 -6.57 -7.52 0.79
N GLY A 305 -5.40 -6.97 0.46
CA GLY A 305 -4.20 -7.72 0.13
C GLY A 305 -4.18 -8.38 -1.26
N VAL A 306 -5.29 -8.34 -2.00
CA VAL A 306 -5.33 -8.82 -3.39
C VAL A 306 -4.74 -7.75 -4.30
N PHE A 307 -3.69 -8.10 -5.01
CA PHE A 307 -2.92 -7.17 -5.84
C PHE A 307 -3.80 -6.32 -6.76
N GLN A 308 -3.59 -5.01 -6.79
CA GLN A 308 -4.31 -4.01 -7.59
C GLN A 308 -5.83 -3.88 -7.31
N LEU A 309 -6.42 -4.74 -6.45
CA LEU A 309 -7.86 -4.76 -6.24
C LEU A 309 -8.31 -4.27 -4.85
N GLU A 310 -7.40 -3.71 -4.04
CA GLU A 310 -7.68 -3.39 -2.62
C GLU A 310 -8.32 -2.02 -2.38
N SER A 311 -8.21 -1.05 -3.28
CA SER A 311 -8.81 0.27 -3.05
C SER A 311 -10.34 0.22 -2.99
N GLU A 312 -10.96 1.04 -2.15
CA GLU A 312 -12.42 1.06 -1.98
C GLU A 312 -13.19 1.28 -3.29
N GLY A 313 -12.64 2.14 -4.16
CA GLY A 313 -13.25 2.35 -5.48
C GLY A 313 -13.13 1.13 -6.38
N MET A 314 -12.00 0.42 -6.36
CA MET A 314 -11.81 -0.82 -7.10
C MET A 314 -12.71 -1.95 -6.56
N LYS A 315 -12.85 -2.07 -5.25
CA LYS A 315 -13.81 -3.00 -4.62
C LYS A 315 -15.24 -2.72 -5.09
N GLY A 316 -15.63 -1.44 -5.10
CA GLY A 316 -16.94 -1.01 -5.60
C GLY A 316 -17.13 -1.35 -7.08
N PHE A 317 -16.10 -1.18 -7.90
CA PHE A 317 -16.12 -1.55 -9.29
C PHE A 317 -16.24 -3.06 -9.48
N MET A 318 -15.43 -3.88 -8.82
CA MET A 318 -15.50 -5.34 -8.92
C MET A 318 -16.84 -5.91 -8.48
N LYS A 319 -17.46 -5.33 -7.44
CA LYS A 319 -18.83 -5.67 -7.01
C LYS A 319 -19.87 -5.43 -8.08
N LYS A 320 -19.76 -4.37 -8.87
CA LYS A 320 -20.68 -4.08 -9.97
C LYS A 320 -20.38 -4.91 -11.20
N LEU A 321 -19.10 -5.12 -11.51
CA LEU A 321 -18.64 -5.87 -12.66
C LEU A 321 -18.99 -7.35 -12.56
N GLN A 322 -18.92 -7.95 -11.35
CA GLN A 322 -19.13 -9.40 -11.14
C GLN A 322 -18.29 -10.23 -12.12
N PRO A 323 -16.94 -10.16 -12.03
CA PRO A 323 -16.06 -10.84 -12.96
C PRO A 323 -16.33 -12.36 -13.00
N THR A 324 -16.34 -12.93 -14.20
CA THR A 324 -16.62 -14.35 -14.47
C THR A 324 -15.48 -15.09 -15.14
N CYS A 325 -14.47 -14.36 -15.63
CA CYS A 325 -13.28 -14.91 -16.29
C CYS A 325 -12.08 -13.99 -16.09
N PHE A 326 -10.91 -14.48 -16.44
CA PHE A 326 -9.66 -13.75 -16.32
C PHE A 326 -9.63 -12.46 -17.18
N GLU A 327 -10.25 -12.46 -18.35
CA GLU A 327 -10.36 -11.29 -19.22
C GLU A 327 -11.06 -10.11 -18.51
N ASP A 328 -12.04 -10.37 -17.65
CA ASP A 328 -12.71 -9.31 -16.86
C ASP A 328 -11.73 -8.65 -15.86
N ILE A 329 -10.81 -9.44 -15.28
CA ILE A 329 -9.80 -8.91 -14.37
C ILE A 329 -8.78 -8.08 -15.15
N ILE A 330 -8.34 -8.53 -16.33
CA ILE A 330 -7.47 -7.77 -17.23
C ILE A 330 -8.09 -6.41 -17.56
N ALA A 331 -9.37 -6.40 -17.93
CA ALA A 331 -10.10 -5.17 -18.22
C ALA A 331 -10.26 -4.29 -16.97
N GLY A 332 -10.52 -4.90 -15.82
CA GLY A 332 -10.63 -4.20 -14.53
C GLY A 332 -9.38 -3.42 -14.18
N VAL A 333 -8.22 -4.05 -14.27
CA VAL A 333 -6.91 -3.42 -14.05
C VAL A 333 -6.65 -2.29 -15.06
N ALA A 334 -7.11 -2.44 -16.31
CA ALA A 334 -6.91 -1.45 -17.35
C ALA A 334 -7.83 -0.22 -17.21
N LEU A 335 -9.09 -0.41 -16.80
CA LEU A 335 -10.14 0.62 -16.77
C LEU A 335 -10.08 1.50 -15.52
N TYR A 336 -9.71 0.93 -14.36
CA TYR A 336 -9.77 1.68 -13.09
C TYR A 336 -8.58 2.64 -12.95
N ARG A 337 -8.59 3.73 -13.71
CA ARG A 337 -7.58 4.81 -13.70
C ARG A 337 -8.20 6.13 -14.14
N PRO A 338 -7.65 7.28 -13.74
CA PRO A 338 -8.10 8.57 -14.24
C PRO A 338 -8.12 8.61 -15.77
N GLY A 339 -9.27 8.94 -16.35
CA GLY A 339 -9.53 8.92 -17.79
C GLY A 339 -10.43 7.74 -18.18
N PRO A 340 -9.93 6.49 -18.23
CA PRO A 340 -10.76 5.34 -18.65
C PRO A 340 -11.93 5.01 -17.72
N MET A 341 -11.91 5.49 -16.48
CA MET A 341 -13.00 5.28 -15.51
C MET A 341 -14.38 5.76 -16.03
N GLU A 342 -14.43 6.71 -16.93
CA GLU A 342 -15.70 7.19 -17.54
C GLU A 342 -16.40 6.11 -18.37
N TYR A 343 -15.68 5.10 -18.86
CA TYR A 343 -16.22 4.00 -19.67
C TYR A 343 -16.58 2.75 -18.87
N ILE A 344 -16.40 2.76 -17.55
CA ILE A 344 -16.69 1.61 -16.67
C ILE A 344 -18.17 1.24 -16.73
N ASP A 345 -19.07 2.22 -16.73
CA ASP A 345 -20.50 1.96 -16.76
C ASP A 345 -20.95 1.37 -18.11
N ASP A 346 -20.33 1.77 -19.22
CA ASP A 346 -20.57 1.19 -20.56
C ASP A 346 -20.08 -0.25 -20.64
N TYR A 347 -18.88 -0.51 -20.10
CA TYR A 347 -18.32 -1.85 -20.02
C TYR A 347 -19.21 -2.80 -19.19
N ILE A 348 -19.64 -2.37 -17.99
CA ILE A 348 -20.54 -3.13 -17.12
C ILE A 348 -21.88 -3.39 -17.83
N ARG A 349 -22.45 -2.37 -18.47
CA ARG A 349 -23.72 -2.51 -19.20
C ARG A 349 -23.58 -3.55 -20.32
N GLY A 350 -22.54 -3.45 -21.15
CA GLY A 350 -22.31 -4.40 -22.23
C GLY A 350 -22.09 -5.82 -21.76
N LYS A 351 -21.41 -6.01 -20.59
CA LYS A 351 -21.24 -7.32 -19.97
C LYS A 351 -22.57 -7.95 -19.51
N HIS A 352 -23.40 -7.17 -18.82
CA HIS A 352 -24.66 -7.69 -18.24
C HIS A 352 -25.82 -7.71 -19.22
N ASP A 353 -25.77 -6.88 -20.28
CA ASP A 353 -26.75 -6.85 -21.36
C ASP A 353 -26.06 -6.84 -22.75
N PRO A 354 -25.62 -8.01 -23.23
CA PRO A 354 -24.99 -8.11 -24.56
C PRO A 354 -25.81 -7.55 -25.72
N GLY A 355 -27.14 -7.50 -25.58
CA GLY A 355 -28.04 -6.91 -26.59
C GLY A 355 -27.91 -5.37 -26.67
N SER A 356 -27.34 -4.71 -25.67
CA SER A 356 -27.10 -3.27 -25.70
C SER A 356 -25.88 -2.85 -26.51
N ILE A 357 -24.99 -3.81 -26.87
CA ILE A 357 -23.75 -3.53 -27.58
C ILE A 357 -24.07 -3.12 -29.02
N LYS A 358 -23.52 -1.99 -29.46
CA LYS A 358 -23.63 -1.49 -30.81
C LYS A 358 -22.25 -1.26 -31.40
N TYR A 359 -21.98 -1.92 -32.51
CA TYR A 359 -20.77 -1.71 -33.29
C TYR A 359 -21.04 -0.73 -34.42
N LEU A 360 -20.14 0.23 -34.65
CA LEU A 360 -20.26 1.15 -35.79
C LEU A 360 -20.16 0.44 -37.14
N THR A 361 -19.45 -0.68 -37.17
CA THR A 361 -19.37 -1.58 -38.33
C THR A 361 -19.18 -3.02 -37.83
N PRO A 362 -19.70 -4.06 -38.55
CA PRO A 362 -19.60 -5.45 -38.10
C PRO A 362 -18.16 -5.94 -37.91
N GLU A 363 -17.19 -5.40 -38.61
CA GLU A 363 -15.79 -5.76 -38.52
C GLU A 363 -15.20 -5.49 -37.14
N LEU A 364 -15.76 -4.52 -36.40
CA LEU A 364 -15.33 -4.18 -35.04
C LEU A 364 -15.69 -5.25 -34.01
N GLU A 365 -16.74 -6.03 -34.25
CA GLU A 365 -17.16 -7.07 -33.30
C GLU A 365 -16.05 -8.04 -32.97
N SER A 366 -15.31 -8.50 -33.98
CA SER A 366 -14.19 -9.43 -33.77
C SER A 366 -13.01 -8.85 -32.94
N ILE A 367 -12.95 -7.52 -32.80
CA ILE A 367 -11.90 -6.84 -32.03
C ILE A 367 -12.41 -6.45 -30.64
N LEU A 368 -13.67 -6.00 -30.57
CA LEU A 368 -14.23 -5.39 -29.36
C LEU A 368 -15.18 -6.31 -28.59
N SER A 369 -15.47 -7.51 -29.07
CA SER A 369 -16.37 -8.45 -28.36
C SER A 369 -15.85 -8.85 -27.00
N SER A 370 -14.53 -9.04 -26.84
CA SER A 370 -13.89 -9.35 -25.56
C SER A 370 -13.94 -8.21 -24.53
N THR A 371 -14.29 -7.00 -25.00
CA THR A 371 -14.43 -5.81 -24.16
C THR A 371 -15.82 -5.18 -24.26
N TYR A 372 -16.81 -5.99 -24.64
CA TYR A 372 -18.22 -5.61 -24.70
C TYR A 372 -18.48 -4.32 -25.49
N GLY A 373 -17.78 -4.15 -26.63
CA GLY A 373 -17.92 -3.01 -27.52
C GLY A 373 -17.11 -1.76 -27.14
N VAL A 374 -16.42 -1.76 -26.02
CA VAL A 374 -15.61 -0.64 -25.54
C VAL A 374 -14.16 -0.80 -25.98
N ILE A 375 -13.52 0.25 -26.50
CA ILE A 375 -12.08 0.25 -26.74
C ILE A 375 -11.41 0.42 -25.36
N VAL A 376 -10.60 -0.54 -24.92
CA VAL A 376 -9.89 -0.54 -23.63
C VAL A 376 -8.38 -0.53 -23.86
N TYR A 377 -7.91 -1.26 -24.85
CA TYR A 377 -6.51 -1.57 -25.04
C TYR A 377 -5.88 -0.87 -26.24
N GLN A 378 -4.58 -0.56 -26.10
CA GLN A 378 -3.76 -0.05 -27.20
C GLN A 378 -3.71 -1.00 -28.40
N GLU A 379 -3.69 -2.29 -28.09
CA GLU A 379 -3.71 -3.38 -29.07
C GLU A 379 -4.99 -3.35 -29.93
N GLN A 380 -6.14 -3.01 -29.35
CA GLN A 380 -7.39 -2.86 -30.11
C GLN A 380 -7.33 -1.70 -31.09
N VAL A 381 -6.74 -0.57 -30.70
CA VAL A 381 -6.53 0.56 -31.64
C VAL A 381 -5.66 0.12 -32.83
N MET A 382 -4.59 -0.63 -32.57
CA MET A 382 -3.71 -1.16 -33.63
C MET A 382 -4.46 -2.13 -34.54
N GLN A 383 -5.24 -3.05 -33.96
CA GLN A 383 -6.05 -4.02 -34.71
C GLN A 383 -7.14 -3.35 -35.56
N ILE A 384 -7.78 -2.30 -35.04
CA ILE A 384 -8.78 -1.52 -35.79
C ILE A 384 -8.10 -0.89 -37.02
N VAL A 385 -6.99 -0.21 -36.87
CA VAL A 385 -6.25 0.42 -37.95
C VAL A 385 -5.80 -0.60 -39.00
N GLN A 386 -5.29 -1.75 -38.57
CA GLN A 386 -4.88 -2.83 -39.45
C GLN A 386 -6.08 -3.44 -40.21
N LYS A 387 -7.09 -3.86 -39.45
CA LYS A 387 -8.20 -4.66 -40.01
C LYS A 387 -9.12 -3.84 -40.92
N LEU A 388 -9.43 -2.59 -40.53
CA LEU A 388 -10.37 -1.76 -41.29
C LEU A 388 -9.71 -1.04 -42.45
N ALA A 389 -8.44 -0.66 -42.34
CA ALA A 389 -7.78 0.16 -43.34
C ALA A 389 -6.56 -0.49 -44.03
N GLY A 390 -6.11 -1.68 -43.58
CA GLY A 390 -5.02 -2.43 -44.21
C GLY A 390 -3.62 -1.94 -43.88
N PHE A 391 -3.42 -1.27 -42.75
CA PHE A 391 -2.08 -0.88 -42.29
C PHE A 391 -1.27 -2.10 -41.81
N SER A 392 0.06 -2.00 -41.92
CA SER A 392 0.93 -2.91 -41.20
C SER A 392 0.79 -2.72 -39.67
N MET A 393 1.03 -3.77 -38.89
CA MET A 393 0.99 -3.66 -37.42
C MET A 393 2.05 -2.69 -36.90
N GLY A 394 3.25 -2.64 -37.54
CA GLY A 394 4.30 -1.69 -37.20
C GLY A 394 3.82 -0.23 -37.33
N ARG A 395 3.17 0.10 -38.47
CA ARG A 395 2.63 1.44 -38.69
C ARG A 395 1.44 1.74 -37.78
N ALA A 396 0.61 0.77 -37.48
CA ALA A 396 -0.49 0.90 -36.52
C ALA A 396 0.03 1.29 -35.11
N ASP A 397 1.18 0.76 -34.66
CA ASP A 397 1.81 1.20 -33.42
C ASP A 397 2.28 2.66 -33.47
N LEU A 398 2.83 3.10 -34.60
CA LEU A 398 3.22 4.51 -34.78
C LEU A 398 2.02 5.45 -34.68
N ILE A 399 0.89 5.10 -35.32
CA ILE A 399 -0.36 5.87 -35.24
C ILE A 399 -0.88 5.91 -33.81
N ARG A 400 -1.02 4.76 -33.16
CA ARG A 400 -1.43 4.68 -31.75
C ARG A 400 -0.56 5.57 -30.84
N LYS A 401 0.78 5.57 -31.06
CA LYS A 401 1.72 6.38 -30.29
C LYS A 401 1.55 7.88 -30.59
N ALA A 402 1.26 8.24 -31.84
CA ALA A 402 0.99 9.64 -32.22
C ALA A 402 -0.30 10.15 -31.57
N MET A 403 -1.36 9.35 -31.58
CA MET A 403 -2.64 9.66 -30.90
C MET A 403 -2.43 9.86 -29.40
N GLY A 404 -1.75 8.91 -28.72
CA GLY A 404 -1.48 8.98 -27.28
C GLY A 404 -0.61 10.17 -26.88
N LYS A 405 0.33 10.63 -27.73
CA LYS A 405 1.20 11.80 -27.51
C LYS A 405 0.64 13.09 -28.06
N LYS A 406 -0.56 13.07 -28.66
CA LYS A 406 -1.24 14.21 -29.29
C LYS A 406 -0.39 14.90 -30.37
N LYS A 407 0.30 14.12 -31.20
CA LYS A 407 1.08 14.63 -32.34
C LYS A 407 0.16 14.92 -33.50
N GLN A 408 -0.38 16.13 -33.55
CA GLN A 408 -1.39 16.54 -34.50
C GLN A 408 -0.89 16.42 -35.94
N ASP A 409 0.34 16.80 -36.19
CA ASP A 409 0.99 16.71 -37.51
C ASP A 409 0.96 15.30 -38.13
N ILE A 410 1.16 14.27 -37.30
CA ILE A 410 1.11 12.88 -37.74
C ILE A 410 -0.36 12.45 -37.90
N MET A 411 -1.23 12.82 -36.98
CA MET A 411 -2.65 12.46 -37.05
C MET A 411 -3.33 13.04 -38.29
N ASP A 412 -3.03 14.27 -38.66
CA ASP A 412 -3.56 14.93 -39.85
C ASP A 412 -3.12 14.26 -41.17
N GLN A 413 -1.94 13.62 -41.16
CA GLN A 413 -1.47 12.84 -42.32
C GLN A 413 -2.07 11.44 -42.37
N GLU A 414 -2.27 10.79 -41.24
CA GLU A 414 -2.70 9.40 -41.17
C GLU A 414 -4.24 9.25 -41.25
N ALA A 415 -5.02 10.25 -40.82
CA ALA A 415 -6.47 10.20 -40.89
C ALA A 415 -6.99 10.04 -42.33
N PRO A 416 -6.53 10.81 -43.33
CA PRO A 416 -6.94 10.57 -44.73
C PRO A 416 -6.54 9.18 -45.26
N ARG A 417 -5.38 8.69 -44.86
CA ARG A 417 -4.88 7.35 -45.20
C ARG A 417 -5.77 6.25 -44.62
N PHE A 418 -6.18 6.41 -43.38
CA PHE A 418 -7.12 5.48 -42.74
C PHE A 418 -8.46 5.47 -43.44
N ILE A 419 -8.98 6.64 -43.85
CA ILE A 419 -10.29 6.75 -44.48
C ILE A 419 -10.21 6.30 -45.93
N TYR A 420 -9.31 6.88 -46.73
CA TYR A 420 -9.30 6.76 -48.19
C TYR A 420 -8.20 5.87 -48.77
N GLY A 421 -7.19 5.53 -47.94
CA GLY A 421 -6.04 4.73 -48.34
C GLY A 421 -4.87 5.55 -48.88
N ASP A 422 -3.79 4.82 -49.21
CA ASP A 422 -2.54 5.34 -49.78
C ASP A 422 -1.88 4.26 -50.65
N LYS A 423 -1.91 4.47 -52.00
CA LYS A 423 -1.40 3.48 -52.94
C LYS A 423 0.11 3.27 -52.83
N GLU A 424 0.87 4.33 -52.54
CA GLU A 424 2.33 4.23 -52.41
C GLU A 424 2.72 3.40 -51.20
N LEU A 425 1.98 3.55 -50.11
CA LEU A 425 2.20 2.82 -48.87
C LEU A 425 1.45 1.48 -48.80
N LYS A 426 0.72 1.13 -49.88
CA LYS A 426 -0.13 -0.08 -49.98
C LYS A 426 -1.17 -0.15 -48.85
N ILE A 427 -1.79 0.96 -48.51
CA ILE A 427 -2.87 1.08 -47.53
C ILE A 427 -4.18 1.15 -48.30
N ASP A 428 -5.09 0.22 -48.03
CA ASP A 428 -6.38 0.18 -48.74
C ASP A 428 -7.29 1.35 -48.35
N GLY A 429 -7.38 1.65 -47.07
CA GLY A 429 -8.32 2.60 -46.48
C GLY A 429 -9.73 2.01 -46.29
N CYS A 430 -10.43 2.53 -45.27
CA CYS A 430 -11.75 2.02 -44.88
C CYS A 430 -12.79 2.08 -46.02
N VAL A 431 -12.83 3.18 -46.75
CA VAL A 431 -13.80 3.37 -47.83
C VAL A 431 -13.62 2.34 -48.96
N ASN A 432 -12.38 2.04 -49.34
CA ASN A 432 -12.08 1.03 -50.36
C ASN A 432 -12.33 -0.41 -49.88
N ARG A 433 -12.46 -0.60 -48.60
CA ARG A 433 -12.86 -1.87 -47.97
C ARG A 433 -14.38 -1.96 -47.70
N GLY A 434 -15.15 -0.99 -48.16
CA GLY A 434 -16.60 -1.02 -48.09
C GLY A 434 -17.21 -0.37 -46.85
N ILE A 435 -16.42 0.31 -46.04
CA ILE A 435 -16.91 1.04 -44.85
C ILE A 435 -17.30 2.46 -45.26
N PRO A 436 -18.52 2.93 -44.92
CA PRO A 436 -18.95 4.29 -45.25
C PRO A 436 -18.00 5.35 -44.67
N GLU A 437 -17.75 6.42 -45.43
CA GLU A 437 -16.85 7.49 -45.05
C GLU A 437 -17.16 8.09 -43.70
N GLU A 438 -18.45 8.39 -43.44
CA GLU A 438 -18.85 8.95 -42.13
C GLU A 438 -18.61 7.97 -40.95
N THR A 439 -18.83 6.69 -41.19
CA THR A 439 -18.50 5.65 -40.21
C THR A 439 -16.99 5.58 -39.96
N ALA A 440 -16.18 5.66 -41.02
CA ALA A 440 -14.72 5.66 -40.87
C ALA A 440 -14.21 6.89 -40.11
N LYS A 441 -14.80 8.07 -40.35
CA LYS A 441 -14.48 9.29 -39.57
C LYS A 441 -14.86 9.14 -38.11
N GLN A 442 -16.05 8.64 -37.80
CA GLN A 442 -16.47 8.40 -36.40
C GLN A 442 -15.56 7.40 -35.69
N ILE A 443 -15.15 6.32 -36.35
CA ILE A 443 -14.20 5.35 -35.77
C ILE A 443 -12.86 6.02 -35.50
N TRP A 444 -12.35 6.84 -36.43
CA TRP A 444 -11.10 7.56 -36.22
C TRP A 444 -11.17 8.51 -35.03
N GLU A 445 -12.24 9.28 -34.91
CA GLU A 445 -12.44 10.21 -33.75
C GLU A 445 -12.52 9.44 -32.43
N GLN A 446 -13.27 8.34 -32.39
CA GLN A 446 -13.31 7.49 -31.20
C GLN A 446 -11.94 6.94 -30.84
N MET A 447 -11.16 6.48 -31.83
CA MET A 447 -9.81 6.01 -31.57
C MET A 447 -8.89 7.13 -31.03
N VAL A 448 -8.97 8.35 -31.55
CA VAL A 448 -8.18 9.51 -31.08
C VAL A 448 -8.52 9.87 -29.64
N ASP A 449 -9.80 9.85 -29.28
CA ASP A 449 -10.20 10.13 -27.90
C ASP A 449 -9.77 9.03 -26.94
N PHE A 450 -9.92 7.79 -27.34
CA PHE A 450 -9.53 6.64 -26.53
C PHE A 450 -8.02 6.41 -26.42
N ALA A 451 -7.27 6.66 -27.47
CA ALA A 451 -5.83 6.41 -27.50
C ALA A 451 -5.04 7.24 -26.46
N LYS A 452 -5.65 8.33 -25.94
CA LYS A 452 -5.10 9.12 -24.82
C LYS A 452 -5.06 8.33 -23.52
N TYR A 453 -5.95 7.34 -23.38
CA TYR A 453 -6.23 6.62 -22.15
C TYR A 453 -6.07 5.10 -22.30
N ALA A 454 -6.00 4.58 -23.54
CA ALA A 454 -5.86 3.16 -23.82
C ALA A 454 -4.66 2.53 -23.10
N PHE A 455 -4.87 1.35 -22.53
CA PHE A 455 -3.85 0.65 -21.74
C PHE A 455 -3.16 -0.44 -22.53
N ASN A 456 -1.94 -0.79 -22.12
CA ASN A 456 -1.22 -1.93 -22.67
C ASN A 456 -1.85 -3.23 -22.14
N LYS A 457 -2.46 -4.03 -23.00
CA LYS A 457 -3.12 -5.30 -22.63
C LYS A 457 -2.13 -6.29 -22.04
N SER A 458 -0.91 -6.35 -22.57
CA SER A 458 0.14 -7.25 -22.11
C SER A 458 0.53 -6.97 -20.64
N HIS A 459 0.66 -5.69 -20.29
CA HIS A 459 0.89 -5.27 -18.90
C HIS A 459 -0.29 -5.63 -17.99
N ALA A 460 -1.51 -5.32 -18.44
CA ALA A 460 -2.72 -5.63 -17.68
C ALA A 460 -2.88 -7.14 -17.45
N ALA A 461 -2.59 -7.98 -18.43
CA ALA A 461 -2.67 -9.44 -18.32
C ALA A 461 -1.65 -9.98 -17.29
N ALA A 462 -0.41 -9.52 -17.34
CA ALA A 462 0.60 -9.93 -16.37
C ALA A 462 0.23 -9.52 -14.93
N TYR A 463 -0.30 -8.33 -14.74
CA TYR A 463 -0.72 -7.84 -13.43
C TYR A 463 -2.03 -8.47 -12.94
N ALA A 464 -2.96 -8.73 -13.83
CA ALA A 464 -4.16 -9.50 -13.53
C ALA A 464 -3.82 -10.93 -13.07
N ALA A 465 -2.74 -11.55 -13.61
CA ALA A 465 -2.30 -12.85 -13.16
C ALA A 465 -1.81 -12.83 -11.70
N ILE A 466 -1.07 -11.80 -11.30
CA ILE A 466 -0.68 -11.62 -9.89
C ILE A 466 -1.94 -11.38 -9.02
N ALA A 467 -2.91 -10.60 -9.50
CA ALA A 467 -4.18 -10.41 -8.79
C ALA A 467 -4.92 -11.74 -8.60
N MET A 468 -5.04 -12.56 -9.64
CA MET A 468 -5.69 -13.88 -9.53
C MET A 468 -4.93 -14.84 -8.62
N GLN A 469 -3.60 -14.87 -8.68
CA GLN A 469 -2.79 -15.72 -7.80
C GLN A 469 -2.97 -15.33 -6.33
N THR A 470 -2.98 -14.03 -6.03
CA THR A 470 -3.23 -13.52 -4.67
C THR A 470 -4.66 -13.77 -4.21
N ALA A 471 -5.65 -13.63 -5.11
CA ALA A 471 -7.04 -13.95 -4.81
C ALA A 471 -7.26 -15.45 -4.58
N TYR A 472 -6.62 -16.31 -5.38
CA TYR A 472 -6.63 -17.76 -5.21
C TYR A 472 -6.09 -18.17 -3.82
N LEU A 473 -4.93 -17.64 -3.45
CA LEU A 473 -4.35 -17.91 -2.13
C LEU A 473 -5.27 -17.44 -1.01
N LYS A 474 -5.86 -16.27 -1.13
CA LYS A 474 -6.80 -15.74 -0.14
C LYS A 474 -8.07 -16.57 -0.05
N ALA A 475 -8.60 -17.07 -1.17
CA ALA A 475 -9.84 -17.88 -1.21
C ALA A 475 -9.64 -19.29 -0.65
N HIS A 476 -8.51 -19.93 -0.94
CA HIS A 476 -8.26 -21.34 -0.61
C HIS A 476 -7.37 -21.56 0.62
N TYR A 477 -6.51 -20.58 0.95
CA TYR A 477 -5.48 -20.67 2.00
C TYR A 477 -5.42 -19.35 2.80
N ALA A 478 -6.54 -18.95 3.38
CA ALA A 478 -6.71 -17.64 4.01
C ALA A 478 -5.70 -17.33 5.12
N LEU A 479 -5.33 -18.32 5.95
CA LEU A 479 -4.35 -18.14 7.03
C LEU A 479 -2.94 -17.94 6.48
N GLU A 480 -2.54 -18.76 5.53
CA GLU A 480 -1.23 -18.71 4.90
C GLU A 480 -1.07 -17.41 4.07
N PHE A 481 -2.14 -17.00 3.39
CA PHE A 481 -2.19 -15.71 2.71
C PHE A 481 -2.06 -14.55 3.71
N ALA A 482 -2.80 -14.59 4.83
CA ALA A 482 -2.73 -13.56 5.86
C ALA A 482 -1.32 -13.46 6.47
N ALA A 483 -0.66 -14.59 6.74
CA ALA A 483 0.73 -14.60 7.21
C ALA A 483 1.68 -13.98 6.18
N GLY A 484 1.52 -14.29 4.90
CA GLY A 484 2.29 -13.68 3.81
C GLY A 484 2.06 -12.18 3.70
N LEU A 485 0.82 -11.72 3.81
CA LEU A 485 0.49 -10.29 3.80
C LEU A 485 1.13 -9.54 4.97
N LEU A 486 0.99 -10.06 6.19
CA LEU A 486 1.62 -9.48 7.38
C LEU A 486 3.15 -9.42 7.24
N THR A 487 3.76 -10.50 6.72
CA THR A 487 5.21 -10.54 6.42
C THR A 487 5.62 -9.45 5.45
N SER A 488 4.86 -9.24 4.39
CA SER A 488 5.18 -8.25 3.36
C SER A 488 5.20 -6.79 3.85
N VAL A 489 4.56 -6.52 5.00
CA VAL A 489 4.45 -5.17 5.59
C VAL A 489 5.07 -5.07 6.98
N MET A 490 5.84 -6.06 7.44
CA MET A 490 6.41 -6.05 8.78
C MET A 490 7.36 -4.88 9.07
N ASP A 491 7.88 -4.25 8.02
CA ASP A 491 8.66 -3.01 8.09
C ASP A 491 7.81 -1.73 8.15
N LYS A 492 6.47 -1.83 8.00
CA LYS A 492 5.51 -0.72 7.99
C LYS A 492 4.50 -0.87 9.12
N THR A 493 4.85 -0.39 10.29
CA THR A 493 4.08 -0.58 11.53
C THR A 493 2.62 -0.17 11.41
N ASP A 494 2.33 0.95 10.71
CA ASP A 494 0.96 1.46 10.56
C ASP A 494 0.11 0.50 9.70
N LYS A 495 0.64 0.01 8.57
CA LYS A 495 -0.06 -1.00 7.74
C LYS A 495 -0.22 -2.32 8.46
N LEU A 496 0.80 -2.73 9.19
CA LEU A 496 0.76 -3.95 9.98
C LEU A 496 -0.37 -3.92 11.01
N ALA A 497 -0.53 -2.80 11.74
CA ALA A 497 -1.60 -2.62 12.71
C ALA A 497 -3.00 -2.71 12.05
N VAL A 498 -3.18 -2.08 10.86
CA VAL A 498 -4.43 -2.15 10.10
C VAL A 498 -4.80 -3.60 9.77
N TYR A 499 -3.87 -4.37 9.19
CA TYR A 499 -4.14 -5.76 8.80
C TYR A 499 -4.34 -6.67 10.01
N ILE A 500 -3.59 -6.49 11.11
CA ILE A 500 -3.81 -7.25 12.35
C ILE A 500 -5.22 -7.01 12.88
N ALA A 501 -5.67 -5.75 12.96
CA ALA A 501 -7.00 -5.40 13.43
C ALA A 501 -8.09 -5.99 12.53
N GLU A 502 -7.92 -5.95 11.21
CA GLU A 502 -8.84 -6.51 10.24
C GLU A 502 -8.95 -8.05 10.38
N TYR A 503 -7.82 -8.75 10.41
CA TYR A 503 -7.80 -10.20 10.53
C TYR A 503 -8.43 -10.69 11.84
N ARG A 504 -8.19 -9.97 12.94
CA ARG A 504 -8.86 -10.27 14.22
C ARG A 504 -10.36 -10.10 14.13
N LYS A 505 -10.83 -9.02 13.52
CA LYS A 505 -12.26 -8.79 13.28
C LYS A 505 -12.89 -9.93 12.48
N ASN A 506 -12.15 -10.53 11.56
CA ASN A 506 -12.56 -11.66 10.75
C ASN A 506 -12.34 -13.02 11.43
N GLY A 507 -11.99 -13.03 12.73
CA GLY A 507 -11.84 -14.24 13.54
C GLY A 507 -10.50 -14.96 13.41
N ILE A 508 -9.52 -14.39 12.72
CA ILE A 508 -8.17 -14.96 12.63
C ILE A 508 -7.40 -14.59 13.90
N ARG A 509 -6.89 -15.60 14.59
CA ARG A 509 -6.07 -15.43 15.79
C ARG A 509 -4.64 -15.09 15.43
N ILE A 510 -4.18 -13.94 15.92
CA ILE A 510 -2.78 -13.50 15.81
C ILE A 510 -2.20 -13.50 17.22
N LEU A 511 -1.17 -14.31 17.42
CA LEU A 511 -0.57 -14.61 18.72
C LEU A 511 0.82 -14.00 18.84
N SER A 512 1.26 -13.80 20.08
CA SER A 512 2.62 -13.39 20.42
C SER A 512 3.64 -14.36 19.81
N PRO A 513 4.86 -13.88 19.49
CA PRO A 513 5.90 -14.76 18.97
C PRO A 513 6.30 -15.83 20.00
N ASP A 514 6.82 -16.95 19.52
CA ASP A 514 7.40 -18.02 20.32
C ASP A 514 8.72 -18.46 19.66
N ILE A 515 9.82 -18.40 20.38
CA ILE A 515 11.14 -18.71 19.86
C ILE A 515 11.26 -20.16 19.40
N ASN A 516 10.45 -21.06 19.96
CA ASN A 516 10.42 -22.48 19.61
C ASN A 516 9.52 -22.83 18.45
N LEU A 517 8.57 -21.97 18.07
CA LEU A 517 7.59 -22.23 17.02
C LEU A 517 7.78 -21.36 15.78
N CYS A 518 8.15 -20.08 16.00
CA CYS A 518 8.15 -19.08 14.94
C CYS A 518 9.38 -19.16 14.04
N HIS A 519 9.19 -18.69 12.81
CA HIS A 519 10.26 -18.35 11.87
C HIS A 519 10.58 -16.84 11.94
N GLU A 520 11.43 -16.39 11.04
CA GLU A 520 11.71 -14.95 10.84
C GLU A 520 10.43 -14.19 10.48
N ASP A 521 9.63 -14.78 9.60
CA ASP A 521 8.37 -14.26 9.08
C ASP A 521 7.17 -14.67 9.94
N PHE A 522 6.01 -14.06 9.72
CA PHE A 522 4.76 -14.49 10.33
C PHE A 522 4.48 -15.97 10.02
N THR A 523 4.26 -16.76 11.04
CA THR A 523 4.25 -18.23 10.95
C THR A 523 2.88 -18.79 11.28
N VAL A 524 2.33 -19.64 10.39
CA VAL A 524 1.06 -20.35 10.65
C VAL A 524 1.34 -21.62 11.45
N VAL A 525 0.75 -21.72 12.63
CA VAL A 525 0.79 -22.94 13.45
C VAL A 525 -0.64 -23.32 13.85
N GLY A 526 -1.08 -24.48 13.41
CA GLY A 526 -2.46 -24.91 13.59
C GLY A 526 -3.46 -24.01 12.86
N ASP A 527 -4.31 -23.33 13.62
CA ASP A 527 -5.34 -22.38 13.15
C ASP A 527 -5.03 -20.92 13.51
N SER A 528 -3.80 -20.62 13.86
CA SER A 528 -3.38 -19.31 14.35
C SER A 528 -2.13 -18.83 13.61
N ILE A 529 -1.95 -17.51 13.56
CA ILE A 529 -0.75 -16.86 13.03
C ILE A 529 0.05 -16.36 14.21
N TYR A 530 1.32 -16.73 14.28
CA TYR A 530 2.27 -16.21 15.25
C TYR A 530 3.05 -15.04 14.65
N TYR A 531 3.34 -14.06 15.48
CA TYR A 531 4.10 -12.88 15.11
C TYR A 531 5.53 -13.27 14.69
N GLY A 532 6.01 -12.73 13.57
CA GLY A 532 7.34 -13.03 13.02
C GLY A 532 8.46 -12.50 13.93
N LEU A 533 9.47 -13.32 14.18
CA LEU A 533 10.58 -12.93 15.05
C LEU A 533 11.42 -11.78 14.50
N ALA A 534 11.59 -11.70 13.17
CA ALA A 534 12.32 -10.59 12.53
C ALA A 534 11.51 -9.29 12.46
N ALA A 535 10.21 -9.32 12.74
CA ALA A 535 9.36 -8.13 12.82
C ALA A 535 9.52 -7.37 14.16
N LEU A 536 10.18 -7.98 15.15
CA LEU A 536 10.42 -7.37 16.45
C LEU A 536 11.51 -6.29 16.35
N LYS A 537 11.29 -5.17 17.03
CA LYS A 537 12.28 -4.09 17.07
C LYS A 537 13.55 -4.56 17.76
N ASN A 538 14.69 -4.15 17.25
CA ASN A 538 16.02 -4.54 17.74
C ASN A 538 16.35 -6.04 17.58
N VAL A 539 15.58 -6.78 16.80
CA VAL A 539 15.88 -8.16 16.41
C VAL A 539 16.34 -8.15 14.95
N GLY A 540 17.64 -8.33 14.74
CA GLY A 540 18.23 -8.36 13.40
C GLY A 540 17.87 -9.65 12.68
N LYS A 541 17.46 -9.57 11.41
CA LYS A 541 17.05 -10.73 10.59
C LYS A 541 18.14 -11.81 10.53
N GLU A 542 19.39 -11.41 10.31
CA GLU A 542 20.53 -12.35 10.25
C GLU A 542 20.78 -13.03 11.61
N ALA A 543 20.70 -12.29 12.72
CA ALA A 543 20.94 -12.84 14.05
C ALA A 543 19.84 -13.82 14.46
N ILE A 544 18.57 -13.47 14.24
CA ILE A 544 17.44 -14.37 14.56
C ILE A 544 17.40 -15.58 13.63
N GLY A 545 17.83 -15.43 12.37
CA GLY A 545 17.98 -16.56 11.44
C GLY A 545 18.94 -17.63 11.99
N LYS A 546 20.08 -17.23 12.54
CA LYS A 546 21.03 -18.16 13.19
C LYS A 546 20.42 -18.90 14.37
N VAL A 547 19.64 -18.21 15.20
CA VAL A 547 18.90 -18.82 16.35
C VAL A 547 17.89 -19.86 15.83
N ILE A 548 17.17 -19.55 14.75
CA ILE A 548 16.18 -20.46 14.15
C ILE A 548 16.87 -21.69 13.53
N ASP A 549 17.98 -21.50 12.81
CA ASP A 549 18.74 -22.57 12.18
C ASP A 549 19.38 -23.50 13.21
N GLU A 550 19.87 -22.91 14.33
CA GLU A 550 20.39 -23.68 15.45
C GLU A 550 19.29 -24.54 16.07
N ARG A 551 18.10 -23.99 16.28
CA ARG A 551 16.92 -24.72 16.76
C ARG A 551 16.52 -25.85 15.79
N LYS A 552 16.53 -25.62 14.48
CA LYS A 552 16.19 -26.62 13.45
C LYS A 552 17.18 -27.78 13.49
N THR A 553 18.45 -27.50 13.74
CA THR A 553 19.54 -28.50 13.75
C THR A 553 19.56 -29.31 15.03
N ASN A 554 19.43 -28.65 16.18
CA ASN A 554 19.67 -29.26 17.49
C ASN A 554 18.41 -29.38 18.37
N GLY A 555 17.24 -29.11 17.80
CA GLY A 555 15.92 -29.24 18.50
C GLY A 555 15.53 -28.01 19.29
N GLN A 556 14.31 -28.03 19.81
CA GLN A 556 13.72 -26.94 20.57
C GLN A 556 14.55 -26.58 21.81
N TYR A 557 14.50 -25.33 22.21
CA TYR A 557 15.10 -24.85 23.44
C TYR A 557 14.27 -25.30 24.63
N VAL A 558 14.94 -25.91 25.61
CA VAL A 558 14.27 -26.50 26.80
C VAL A 558 14.28 -25.56 28.02
N SER A 559 15.17 -24.57 28.04
CA SER A 559 15.28 -23.59 29.12
C SER A 559 15.90 -22.29 28.64
N PHE A 560 15.85 -21.26 29.48
CA PHE A 560 16.53 -19.98 29.24
C PHE A 560 18.06 -20.18 29.11
N TYR A 561 18.63 -21.03 29.97
CA TYR A 561 20.05 -21.35 29.93
C TYR A 561 20.46 -22.05 28.64
N ASP A 562 19.68 -23.02 28.17
CA ASP A 562 19.89 -23.72 26.89
C ASP A 562 19.88 -22.75 25.72
N LEU A 563 18.90 -21.84 25.67
CA LEU A 563 18.82 -20.80 24.66
C LEU A 563 20.07 -19.90 24.62
N VAL A 564 20.47 -19.37 25.77
CA VAL A 564 21.60 -18.41 25.83
C VAL A 564 22.95 -19.12 25.55
N LYS A 565 23.11 -20.36 26.02
CA LYS A 565 24.32 -21.15 25.78
C LYS A 565 24.51 -21.49 24.32
N ARG A 566 23.44 -21.90 23.64
CA ARG A 566 23.47 -22.32 22.22
C ARG A 566 23.58 -21.14 21.25
N ASN A 567 23.21 -19.92 21.67
CA ASN A 567 23.10 -18.75 20.77
C ASN A 567 23.92 -17.54 21.30
N PRO A 568 25.24 -17.51 21.07
CA PRO A 568 26.10 -16.42 21.53
C PRO A 568 25.81 -15.07 20.84
N GLU A 569 25.11 -15.07 19.70
CA GLU A 569 24.67 -13.89 18.95
C GLU A 569 23.56 -13.12 19.66
N ILE A 570 22.78 -13.71 20.55
CA ILE A 570 21.75 -12.99 21.32
C ILE A 570 22.43 -11.92 22.17
N ASP A 571 22.16 -10.68 21.83
CA ASP A 571 22.62 -9.53 22.61
C ASP A 571 21.54 -9.05 23.61
N LYS A 572 21.90 -8.06 24.43
CA LYS A 572 20.98 -7.49 25.42
C LYS A 572 19.69 -6.95 24.81
N LYS A 573 19.80 -6.21 23.69
CA LYS A 573 18.63 -5.59 23.03
C LYS A 573 17.69 -6.61 22.42
N MET A 574 18.26 -7.65 21.81
CA MET A 574 17.50 -8.77 21.26
C MET A 574 16.80 -9.56 22.38
N LEU A 575 17.49 -9.88 23.48
CA LEU A 575 16.89 -10.57 24.61
C LEU A 575 15.73 -9.76 25.22
N GLU A 576 15.93 -8.46 25.42
CA GLU A 576 14.86 -7.57 25.91
C GLU A 576 13.66 -7.55 24.98
N ALA A 577 13.86 -7.49 23.67
CA ALA A 577 12.78 -7.49 22.70
C ALA A 577 12.00 -8.82 22.70
N LEU A 578 12.70 -9.95 22.76
CA LEU A 578 12.10 -11.28 22.86
C LEU A 578 11.30 -11.44 24.16
N ALA A 579 11.84 -11.00 25.29
CA ALA A 579 11.15 -11.06 26.58
C ALA A 579 9.91 -10.15 26.61
N LYS A 580 10.02 -8.89 26.17
CA LYS A 580 8.90 -7.92 26.10
C LYS A 580 7.69 -8.44 25.33
N THR A 581 7.93 -9.18 24.28
CA THR A 581 6.88 -9.64 23.35
C THR A 581 6.36 -11.04 23.65
N GLY A 582 6.91 -11.71 24.66
CA GLY A 582 6.47 -13.05 25.07
C GLY A 582 7.12 -14.20 24.32
N ALA A 583 8.12 -13.92 23.44
CA ALA A 583 8.81 -14.96 22.68
C ALA A 583 9.53 -16.01 23.55
N LEU A 584 9.75 -15.71 24.82
CA LEU A 584 10.44 -16.55 25.82
C LEU A 584 9.51 -17.09 26.88
N ASP A 585 8.20 -16.95 26.73
CA ASP A 585 7.22 -17.43 27.75
C ASP A 585 7.30 -18.96 27.96
N PHE A 586 7.84 -19.71 26.99
CA PHE A 586 8.12 -21.16 27.13
C PHE A 586 9.05 -21.50 28.31
N THR A 587 9.87 -20.57 28.77
CA THR A 587 10.80 -20.78 29.88
C THR A 587 10.11 -20.89 31.24
N GLY A 588 8.84 -20.44 31.34
CA GLY A 588 8.08 -20.38 32.59
C GLY A 588 8.42 -19.22 33.51
N TYR A 589 9.48 -18.45 33.20
CA TYR A 589 9.80 -17.21 33.92
C TYR A 589 8.87 -16.07 33.51
N THR A 590 8.59 -15.16 34.46
CA THR A 590 7.87 -13.91 34.15
C THR A 590 8.69 -13.04 33.19
N ARG A 591 8.02 -12.26 32.35
CA ARG A 591 8.72 -11.30 31.46
C ARG A 591 9.56 -10.31 32.27
N HIS A 592 9.09 -9.91 33.44
CA HIS A 592 9.84 -9.08 34.38
C HIS A 592 11.17 -9.73 34.82
N THR A 593 11.12 -11.02 35.19
CA THR A 593 12.32 -11.79 35.54
C THR A 593 13.31 -11.85 34.38
N LEU A 594 12.84 -12.14 33.19
CA LEU A 594 13.69 -12.22 31.98
C LEU A 594 14.32 -10.88 31.60
N MET A 595 13.58 -9.78 31.77
CA MET A 595 14.08 -8.43 31.45
C MET A 595 15.12 -7.90 32.45
N ILE A 596 15.05 -8.32 33.68
CA ILE A 596 16.01 -7.88 34.73
C ILE A 596 17.09 -8.97 34.93
N SER A 597 16.71 -10.09 35.57
CA SER A 597 17.66 -11.15 35.94
C SER A 597 18.22 -11.88 34.71
N GLY A 598 17.43 -12.08 33.68
CA GLY A 598 17.88 -12.70 32.43
C GLY A 598 18.92 -11.85 31.67
N VAL A 599 18.73 -10.54 31.64
CA VAL A 599 19.71 -9.60 31.06
C VAL A 599 21.01 -9.53 31.86
N GLU A 600 20.93 -9.57 33.20
CA GLU A 600 22.10 -9.62 34.06
C GLU A 600 22.87 -10.91 33.82
N TYR A 601 22.20 -12.04 33.78
CA TYR A 601 22.78 -13.36 33.49
C TYR A 601 23.51 -13.37 32.13
N LEU A 602 22.87 -12.93 31.05
CA LEU A 602 23.47 -12.82 29.71
C LEU A 602 24.73 -11.94 29.74
N SER A 603 24.67 -10.83 30.45
CA SER A 603 25.80 -9.89 30.59
C SER A 603 26.98 -10.53 31.35
N ALA A 604 26.70 -11.33 32.40
CA ALA A 604 27.71 -12.07 33.13
C ALA A 604 28.36 -13.17 32.27
N GLN A 605 27.56 -13.93 31.54
CA GLN A 605 28.05 -14.96 30.60
C GLN A 605 28.97 -14.37 29.54
N LYS A 606 28.59 -13.26 28.92
CA LYS A 606 29.41 -12.60 27.89
C LYS A 606 30.73 -12.04 28.45
N ARG A 607 30.74 -11.60 29.72
CA ARG A 607 31.98 -11.19 30.40
C ARG A 607 32.89 -12.38 30.71
N ALA A 608 32.31 -13.51 31.12
CA ALA A 608 33.06 -14.74 31.39
C ALA A 608 33.71 -15.28 30.11
N SER A 609 32.95 -15.36 29.00
CA SER A 609 33.45 -15.81 27.70
C SER A 609 34.58 -14.94 27.14
N LYS A 610 34.53 -13.60 27.35
CA LYS A 610 35.61 -12.69 26.94
C LYS A 610 36.87 -12.79 27.79
N LYS A 611 36.79 -13.32 29.04
CA LYS A 611 37.93 -13.52 29.91
C LYS A 611 38.63 -14.88 29.73
N GLN A 612 38.00 -15.82 29.03
CA GLN A 612 38.66 -17.05 28.64
C GLN A 612 39.69 -16.77 27.52
N ILE A 613 40.96 -16.66 27.93
CA ILE A 613 42.08 -16.67 26.99
C ILE A 613 42.17 -18.09 26.43
N GLU A 614 42.26 -18.27 25.12
CA GLU A 614 42.44 -19.55 24.48
C GLU A 614 43.58 -20.35 25.13
N GLY A 615 43.25 -21.53 25.67
CA GLY A 615 44.22 -22.42 26.29
C GLY A 615 44.24 -22.39 27.86
N GLN A 616 43.48 -21.57 28.53
CA GLN A 616 43.34 -21.62 30.00
C GLN A 616 42.07 -22.40 30.37
N LEU A 617 42.22 -23.65 30.80
CA LEU A 617 41.15 -24.42 31.45
C LEU A 617 40.67 -23.67 32.69
N SER A 618 39.37 -23.45 32.82
CA SER A 618 38.77 -22.91 34.03
C SER A 618 39.04 -23.85 35.19
N LEU A 619 39.31 -23.31 36.40
CA LEU A 619 39.47 -24.11 37.60
C LEU A 619 38.23 -25.00 37.86
N MET A 620 37.06 -24.64 37.36
CA MET A 620 35.83 -25.43 37.41
C MET A 620 35.85 -26.65 36.48
N ASP A 621 36.49 -26.58 35.32
CA ASP A 621 36.66 -27.70 34.41
C ASP A 621 37.61 -28.78 34.95
N LEU A 622 38.51 -28.40 35.85
CA LEU A 622 39.45 -29.32 36.51
C LEU A 622 38.82 -30.14 37.63
N PHE A 623 37.71 -29.67 38.24
CA PHE A 623 37.07 -30.35 39.39
C PHE A 623 35.90 -31.26 38.97
N GLY A 624 35.72 -31.51 37.69
CA GLY A 624 34.80 -32.56 37.20
C GLY A 624 33.35 -32.44 37.66
N SER A 625 32.94 -31.28 38.10
CA SER A 625 31.52 -31.02 38.41
C SER A 625 30.80 -30.69 37.11
N SER A 626 30.27 -31.73 36.44
CA SER A 626 29.03 -31.61 35.72
C SER A 626 27.93 -31.22 36.75
N SER A 627 28.05 -30.03 37.32
CA SER A 627 26.92 -29.46 38.03
C SER A 627 25.96 -29.04 36.94
N ASP A 628 24.81 -29.69 36.89
CA ASP A 628 23.58 -29.10 36.35
C ASP A 628 23.51 -27.70 36.98
N MET A 629 24.05 -26.67 36.26
CA MET A 629 23.75 -25.29 36.58
C MET A 629 22.28 -25.13 36.20
N THR A 630 21.41 -25.39 37.16
CA THR A 630 20.00 -25.07 37.09
C THR A 630 19.90 -23.59 36.76
N ASP A 631 19.02 -23.27 35.86
CA ASP A 631 18.59 -21.94 35.52
C ASP A 631 18.17 -21.23 36.81
N THR A 632 19.02 -20.42 37.38
CA THR A 632 18.77 -19.75 38.68
C THR A 632 18.65 -18.25 38.47
N LEU A 633 17.58 -17.85 37.75
CA LEU A 633 17.20 -16.44 37.71
C LEU A 633 16.49 -16.07 39.01
N SER A 634 16.80 -14.87 39.57
CA SER A 634 16.02 -14.32 40.67
C SER A 634 14.63 -13.96 40.20
N GLU A 635 13.62 -14.72 40.62
CA GLU A 635 12.25 -14.52 40.20
C GLU A 635 11.66 -13.20 40.73
N LEU A 636 11.00 -12.48 39.85
CA LEU A 636 10.29 -11.24 40.13
C LEU A 636 8.81 -11.44 39.80
N PRO A 637 7.88 -10.76 40.48
CA PRO A 637 6.46 -10.81 40.13
C PRO A 637 6.27 -10.26 38.71
N GLU A 638 5.29 -10.75 38.04
CA GLU A 638 4.99 -10.29 36.67
C GLU A 638 4.54 -8.83 36.66
N TYR A 639 4.77 -8.16 35.57
CA TYR A 639 4.25 -6.84 35.31
C TYR A 639 2.72 -6.81 35.33
N SER A 640 2.14 -5.66 35.61
CA SER A 640 0.70 -5.43 35.43
C SER A 640 0.31 -5.64 33.95
N GLU A 641 -0.97 -5.88 33.70
CA GLU A 641 -1.48 -6.06 32.34
C GLU A 641 -1.21 -4.83 31.45
N GLU A 642 -1.32 -3.64 32.01
CA GLU A 642 -1.03 -2.38 31.32
C GLU A 642 0.46 -2.27 30.93
N GLU A 643 1.35 -2.64 31.84
CA GLU A 643 2.80 -2.66 31.58
C GLU A 643 3.16 -3.72 30.54
N LEU A 644 2.54 -4.90 30.58
CA LEU A 644 2.75 -5.95 29.57
C LEU A 644 2.36 -5.48 28.18
N LEU A 645 1.21 -4.81 28.04
CA LEU A 645 0.76 -4.22 26.77
C LEU A 645 1.70 -3.11 26.30
N PHE A 646 2.17 -2.27 27.21
CA PHE A 646 3.17 -1.23 26.91
C PHE A 646 4.46 -1.85 26.37
N TYR A 647 5.02 -2.85 27.05
CA TYR A 647 6.25 -3.52 26.62
C TYR A 647 6.05 -4.31 25.31
N GLU A 648 4.92 -4.95 25.13
CA GLU A 648 4.57 -5.64 23.88
C GLU A 648 4.61 -4.64 22.70
N LYS A 649 3.95 -3.49 22.84
CA LYS A 649 3.98 -2.43 21.83
C LYS A 649 5.38 -1.86 21.62
N GLU A 650 6.16 -1.67 22.68
CA GLU A 650 7.54 -1.19 22.56
C GLU A 650 8.38 -2.16 21.73
N GLY A 651 8.25 -3.48 21.98
CA GLY A 651 9.01 -4.53 21.31
C GLY A 651 8.54 -4.84 19.90
N ALA A 652 7.23 -4.90 19.67
CA ALA A 652 6.64 -5.25 18.37
C ALA A 652 6.27 -4.04 17.51
N GLY A 653 6.13 -2.86 18.10
CA GLY A 653 5.62 -1.65 17.42
C GLY A 653 4.10 -1.59 17.32
N VAL A 654 3.40 -2.68 17.59
CA VAL A 654 1.94 -2.81 17.58
C VAL A 654 1.47 -3.61 18.80
N TYR A 655 0.20 -3.53 19.13
CA TYR A 655 -0.42 -4.40 20.12
C TYR A 655 -0.72 -5.76 19.50
N ILE A 656 -0.08 -6.84 19.97
CA ILE A 656 -0.26 -8.20 19.46
C ILE A 656 -1.39 -8.93 20.20
N SER A 657 -1.47 -8.82 21.52
CA SER A 657 -2.46 -9.56 22.32
C SER A 657 -3.84 -8.90 22.25
N LYS A 658 -3.94 -7.66 22.70
CA LYS A 658 -5.16 -6.84 22.70
C LYS A 658 -4.80 -5.36 22.78
N HIS A 659 -5.69 -4.50 22.27
CA HIS A 659 -5.56 -3.06 22.48
C HIS A 659 -6.24 -2.67 23.79
N PRO A 660 -5.73 -1.70 24.58
CA PRO A 660 -6.38 -1.25 25.81
C PRO A 660 -7.84 -0.81 25.64
N ILE A 661 -8.22 -0.32 24.46
CA ILE A 661 -9.59 0.07 24.13
C ILE A 661 -10.55 -1.12 24.02
N ASP A 662 -10.05 -2.35 23.80
CA ASP A 662 -10.87 -3.55 23.61
C ASP A 662 -11.66 -3.93 24.87
N VAL A 663 -11.21 -3.49 26.04
CA VAL A 663 -11.95 -3.64 27.30
C VAL A 663 -13.34 -3.00 27.20
N TYR A 664 -13.51 -1.98 26.37
CA TYR A 664 -14.76 -1.24 26.16
C TYR A 664 -15.56 -1.74 24.94
N ALA A 665 -15.25 -2.91 24.40
CA ALA A 665 -15.88 -3.44 23.18
C ALA A 665 -17.42 -3.51 23.27
N GLU A 666 -18.00 -3.80 24.45
CA GLU A 666 -19.46 -3.81 24.63
C GLU A 666 -20.07 -2.42 24.43
N VAL A 667 -19.47 -1.39 25.00
CA VAL A 667 -19.91 0.02 24.83
C VAL A 667 -19.74 0.45 23.37
N LEU A 668 -18.61 0.11 22.76
CA LEU A 668 -18.31 0.48 21.38
C LEU A 668 -19.20 -0.25 20.37
N SER A 669 -19.67 -1.47 20.68
CA SER A 669 -20.63 -2.19 19.82
C SER A 669 -21.97 -1.45 19.69
N LYS A 670 -22.36 -0.67 20.70
CA LYS A 670 -23.56 0.16 20.73
C LYS A 670 -23.32 1.56 20.16
N ASN A 671 -22.06 1.96 20.02
CA ASN A 671 -21.62 3.28 19.55
C ASN A 671 -20.59 3.11 18.43
N PRO A 672 -21.03 2.94 17.17
CA PRO A 672 -20.11 2.67 16.06
C PRO A 672 -19.04 3.77 15.90
N VAL A 673 -17.79 3.34 15.73
CA VAL A 673 -16.64 4.23 15.57
C VAL A 673 -15.95 3.99 14.22
N LYS A 674 -15.25 5.01 13.75
CA LYS A 674 -14.28 4.92 12.67
C LYS A 674 -12.88 4.80 13.26
N TYR A 675 -12.04 4.00 12.66
CA TYR A 675 -10.63 3.91 13.02
C TYR A 675 -9.82 5.06 12.43
N SER A 676 -8.66 5.33 13.00
CA SER A 676 -7.72 6.35 12.54
C SER A 676 -7.36 6.24 11.06
N SER A 677 -7.31 5.03 10.51
CA SER A 677 -7.10 4.79 9.06
C SER A 677 -8.13 5.46 8.16
N TYR A 678 -9.34 5.73 8.66
CA TYR A 678 -10.36 6.47 7.91
C TYR A 678 -9.97 7.94 7.66
N LEU A 679 -9.06 8.46 8.46
CA LEU A 679 -8.55 9.84 8.40
C LEU A 679 -7.16 9.94 7.75
N TYR A 680 -6.53 8.82 7.39
CA TYR A 680 -5.22 8.82 6.73
C TYR A 680 -5.36 8.95 5.22
N ALA A 681 -4.39 9.63 4.62
CA ALA A 681 -4.26 9.64 3.18
C ALA A 681 -3.76 8.27 2.70
N ASP A 682 -4.39 7.75 1.66
CA ASP A 682 -3.93 6.55 0.98
C ASP A 682 -2.55 6.80 0.35
N GLU A 683 -1.59 5.91 0.58
CA GLU A 683 -0.21 6.10 0.13
C GLU A 683 -0.05 6.12 -1.40
N GLU A 684 -0.92 5.43 -2.13
CA GLU A 684 -0.83 5.34 -3.59
C GLU A 684 -1.58 6.49 -4.28
N THR A 685 -2.75 6.84 -3.77
CA THR A 685 -3.64 7.83 -4.38
C THR A 685 -3.56 9.21 -3.74
N GLY A 686 -3.04 9.30 -2.50
CA GLY A 686 -3.07 10.50 -1.67
C GLY A 686 -4.48 10.91 -1.24
N ALA A 687 -5.50 10.08 -1.49
CA ALA A 687 -6.89 10.39 -1.14
C ALA A 687 -7.18 10.03 0.32
N ILE A 688 -7.85 10.93 1.03
CA ILE A 688 -8.36 10.67 2.37
C ILE A 688 -9.78 10.11 2.24
N PRO A 689 -10.10 8.94 2.85
CA PRO A 689 -11.44 8.35 2.78
C PRO A 689 -12.55 9.25 3.36
N ALA A 690 -12.25 9.99 4.42
CA ALA A 690 -13.19 10.90 5.06
C ALA A 690 -13.41 12.19 4.25
N LYS A 691 -14.61 12.77 4.38
CA LYS A 691 -14.97 14.03 3.72
C LYS A 691 -14.86 15.21 4.69
N GLU A 692 -14.55 16.39 4.14
CA GLU A 692 -14.56 17.64 4.93
C GLU A 692 -15.93 17.85 5.58
N LYS A 693 -15.95 18.17 6.88
CA LYS A 693 -17.13 18.35 7.74
C LYS A 693 -18.01 17.11 7.94
N GLU A 694 -17.55 15.93 7.58
CA GLU A 694 -18.23 14.66 7.89
C GLU A 694 -18.27 14.46 9.40
N GLU A 695 -19.45 14.11 9.94
CA GLU A 695 -19.60 13.76 11.36
C GLU A 695 -19.14 12.31 11.55
N VAL A 696 -18.12 12.12 12.38
CA VAL A 696 -17.59 10.81 12.72
C VAL A 696 -17.40 10.67 14.22
N SER A 697 -17.44 9.43 14.68
CA SER A 697 -17.06 9.05 16.05
C SER A 697 -15.81 8.21 16.02
N ILE A 698 -14.88 8.45 16.95
CA ILE A 698 -13.68 7.67 17.18
C ILE A 698 -13.61 7.24 18.64
N ALA A 699 -12.87 6.17 18.92
CA ALA A 699 -12.52 5.77 20.27
C ALA A 699 -11.05 5.35 20.33
N GLY A 700 -10.39 5.63 21.44
CA GLY A 700 -8.98 5.32 21.64
C GLY A 700 -8.48 5.74 23.01
N ILE A 701 -7.18 5.71 23.18
CA ILE A 701 -6.46 6.15 24.38
C ILE A 701 -5.81 7.50 24.09
N ILE A 702 -5.88 8.44 25.00
CA ILE A 702 -5.16 9.72 24.89
C ILE A 702 -3.65 9.41 25.05
N ARG A 703 -2.92 9.45 23.98
CA ARG A 703 -1.47 9.19 23.95
C ARG A 703 -0.66 10.39 24.41
N SER A 704 -1.08 11.57 23.99
CA SER A 704 -0.49 12.84 24.38
C SER A 704 -1.50 13.96 24.22
N TYR A 705 -1.26 15.06 24.90
CA TYR A 705 -2.06 16.28 24.72
C TYR A 705 -1.23 17.55 24.84
N LYS A 706 -1.68 18.59 24.15
CA LYS A 706 -1.02 19.89 24.17
C LYS A 706 -2.04 21.02 24.27
N VAL A 707 -2.00 21.76 25.37
CA VAL A 707 -2.81 22.97 25.55
C VAL A 707 -2.13 24.15 24.87
N ILE A 708 -2.88 24.87 24.07
CA ILE A 708 -2.45 26.11 23.42
C ILE A 708 -3.50 27.20 23.63
N TYR A 709 -3.10 28.47 23.46
CA TYR A 709 -4.00 29.61 23.57
C TYR A 709 -4.24 30.19 22.18
N THR A 710 -5.52 30.49 21.88
CA THR A 710 -5.91 31.06 20.59
C THR A 710 -5.35 32.47 20.45
N LYS A 711 -4.81 32.82 19.29
CA LYS A 711 -4.22 34.15 19.03
C LYS A 711 -5.25 35.29 19.08
N LYS A 712 -6.52 34.99 18.85
CA LYS A 712 -7.59 36.01 18.73
C LYS A 712 -8.12 36.44 20.10
N ASN A 713 -8.42 35.50 20.99
CA ASN A 713 -9.10 35.78 22.27
C ASN A 713 -8.29 35.35 23.49
N ASN A 714 -7.09 34.77 23.29
CA ASN A 714 -6.24 34.14 24.33
C ASN A 714 -7.00 33.08 25.14
N GLU A 715 -7.90 32.35 24.51
CA GLU A 715 -8.69 31.27 25.09
C GLU A 715 -7.93 29.96 24.98
N PRO A 716 -7.88 29.09 26.01
CA PRO A 716 -7.24 27.82 25.95
C PRO A 716 -8.00 26.85 25.08
N MET A 717 -7.30 26.04 24.31
CA MET A 717 -7.79 24.89 23.56
C MET A 717 -6.77 23.76 23.62
N VAL A 718 -7.18 22.52 23.38
CA VAL A 718 -6.27 21.38 23.46
C VAL A 718 -6.26 20.59 22.17
N PHE A 719 -5.07 20.15 21.78
CA PHE A 719 -4.84 19.09 20.81
C PHE A 719 -4.65 17.79 21.55
N LEU A 720 -5.36 16.76 21.16
CA LEU A 720 -5.20 15.40 21.66
C LEU A 720 -4.70 14.51 20.53
N ASP A 721 -3.74 13.65 20.84
CA ASP A 721 -3.38 12.52 20.03
C ASP A 721 -4.10 11.30 20.61
N VAL A 722 -5.12 10.82 19.90
CA VAL A 722 -5.97 9.69 20.33
C VAL A 722 -5.57 8.45 19.53
N GLU A 723 -5.05 7.45 20.23
CA GLU A 723 -4.58 6.20 19.65
C GLU A 723 -5.66 5.13 19.71
N ASP A 724 -5.95 4.51 18.57
CA ASP A 724 -6.75 3.29 18.46
C ASP A 724 -5.87 2.08 18.11
N SER A 725 -6.46 0.92 17.83
CA SER A 725 -5.73 -0.30 17.46
C SER A 725 -4.95 -0.19 16.14
N ILE A 726 -5.17 0.86 15.36
CA ILE A 726 -4.61 1.07 14.02
C ILE A 726 -3.57 2.18 14.01
N GLY A 727 -3.85 3.30 14.69
CA GLY A 727 -2.96 4.45 14.68
C GLY A 727 -3.46 5.60 15.54
N VAL A 728 -3.04 6.82 15.21
CA VAL A 728 -3.28 8.02 16.03
C VAL A 728 -4.09 9.05 15.28
N THR A 729 -5.25 9.42 15.82
CA THR A 729 -6.07 10.52 15.31
C THR A 729 -5.74 11.82 16.04
N LYS A 730 -5.44 12.87 15.29
CA LYS A 730 -5.32 14.24 15.84
C LYS A 730 -6.69 14.83 16.09
N VAL A 731 -6.98 15.20 17.32
CA VAL A 731 -8.25 15.79 17.73
C VAL A 731 -8.03 17.22 18.24
N VAL A 732 -8.89 18.13 17.80
CA VAL A 732 -8.91 19.53 18.22
C VAL A 732 -10.10 19.75 19.11
N VAL A 733 -9.86 20.17 20.34
CA VAL A 733 -10.91 20.52 21.31
C VAL A 733 -10.86 22.00 21.58
N PHE A 734 -11.89 22.73 21.15
CA PHE A 734 -11.97 24.17 21.35
C PHE A 734 -12.36 24.55 22.78
N HIS A 735 -12.14 25.82 23.13
CA HIS A 735 -12.31 26.40 24.46
C HIS A 735 -13.59 25.97 25.20
N SER A 736 -14.74 26.07 24.55
CA SER A 736 -16.02 25.76 25.20
C SER A 736 -16.16 24.31 25.68
N LEU A 737 -15.59 23.35 24.94
CA LEU A 737 -15.54 21.93 25.32
C LEU A 737 -14.36 21.66 26.27
N TYR A 738 -13.23 22.33 26.04
CA TYR A 738 -12.05 22.17 26.87
C TYR A 738 -12.31 22.55 28.34
N GLU A 739 -13.07 23.65 28.61
CA GLU A 739 -13.47 24.03 29.97
C GLU A 739 -14.23 22.94 30.71
N LEU A 740 -14.99 22.11 30.00
CA LEU A 740 -15.79 21.03 30.58
C LEU A 740 -14.95 19.77 30.92
N ILE A 741 -13.82 19.60 30.25
CA ILE A 741 -13.07 18.35 30.35
C ILE A 741 -11.61 18.52 30.81
N ASN A 742 -11.13 19.76 31.03
CA ASN A 742 -9.72 20.06 31.30
C ASN A 742 -9.14 19.26 32.48
N GLU A 743 -9.89 19.11 33.58
CA GLU A 743 -9.48 18.38 34.78
C GLU A 743 -9.43 16.85 34.55
N LYS A 744 -10.09 16.41 33.49
CA LYS A 744 -10.23 14.98 33.16
C LYS A 744 -9.23 14.51 32.09
N ILE A 745 -8.56 15.43 31.40
CA ILE A 745 -7.58 15.07 30.35
C ILE A 745 -6.28 14.61 31.02
N ARG A 746 -5.90 13.37 30.73
CA ARG A 746 -4.61 12.79 31.13
C ARG A 746 -4.19 11.76 30.09
N GLU A 747 -2.92 11.47 30.01
CA GLU A 747 -2.37 10.40 29.17
C GLU A 747 -2.91 9.03 29.62
N ASP A 748 -2.92 8.08 28.70
CA ASP A 748 -3.41 6.70 28.85
C ASP A 748 -4.91 6.57 29.21
N ARG A 749 -5.66 7.65 29.11
CA ARG A 749 -7.09 7.62 29.41
C ARG A 749 -7.94 7.21 28.20
N PRO A 750 -8.87 6.24 28.37
CA PRO A 750 -9.75 5.81 27.29
C PRO A 750 -10.86 6.83 27.03
N VAL A 751 -11.03 7.19 25.76
CA VAL A 751 -12.01 8.19 25.32
C VAL A 751 -12.82 7.73 24.12
N PHE A 752 -14.06 8.19 24.07
CA PHE A 752 -14.92 8.19 22.87
C PHE A 752 -15.18 9.64 22.48
N ILE A 753 -14.91 9.99 21.24
CA ILE A 753 -14.99 11.36 20.74
C ILE A 753 -15.88 11.39 19.51
N ARG A 754 -16.86 12.28 19.51
CA ARG A 754 -17.69 12.61 18.35
C ARG A 754 -17.32 13.98 17.86
N GLY A 755 -17.21 14.14 16.55
CA GLY A 755 -16.82 15.42 15.97
C GLY A 755 -16.93 15.47 14.47
N LYS A 756 -16.40 16.54 13.89
CA LYS A 756 -16.39 16.79 12.45
C LYS A 756 -14.98 16.72 11.90
N VAL A 757 -14.87 16.06 10.78
CA VAL A 757 -13.58 15.95 10.06
C VAL A 757 -13.20 17.34 9.52
N SER A 758 -11.96 17.73 9.74
CA SER A 758 -11.33 18.89 9.13
C SER A 758 -10.09 18.48 8.37
N ILE A 759 -10.09 18.70 7.07
CA ILE A 759 -8.97 18.36 6.19
C ILE A 759 -8.20 19.63 5.89
N ARG A 760 -6.96 19.71 6.36
CA ARG A 760 -6.05 20.82 6.09
C ARG A 760 -4.73 20.26 5.58
N GLU A 761 -4.24 20.80 4.47
CA GLU A 761 -2.92 20.48 3.92
C GLU A 761 -2.63 18.97 3.74
N GLU A 762 -3.67 18.21 3.35
CA GLU A 762 -3.60 16.76 3.16
C GLU A 762 -3.56 15.93 4.46
N GLU A 763 -3.71 16.58 5.62
CA GLU A 763 -3.92 15.90 6.89
C GLU A 763 -5.37 16.09 7.35
N ALA A 764 -6.02 14.99 7.73
CA ALA A 764 -7.30 15.05 8.37
C ALA A 764 -7.13 15.07 9.90
N SER A 765 -7.95 15.85 10.55
CA SER A 765 -8.08 15.91 12.00
C SER A 765 -9.55 15.93 12.37
N LEU A 766 -9.88 15.60 13.60
CA LEU A 766 -11.24 15.65 14.11
C LEU A 766 -11.42 16.89 15.00
N ILE A 767 -12.39 17.74 14.67
CA ILE A 767 -12.83 18.81 15.56
C ILE A 767 -13.89 18.22 16.47
N ALA A 768 -13.57 18.08 17.76
CA ALA A 768 -14.46 17.46 18.72
C ALA A 768 -15.70 18.32 19.02
N ASP A 769 -16.86 17.72 18.91
CA ASP A 769 -18.14 18.24 19.38
C ASP A 769 -18.45 17.71 20.80
N SER A 770 -18.03 16.48 21.13
CA SER A 770 -18.16 15.87 22.46
C SER A 770 -17.04 14.88 22.75
N VAL A 771 -16.66 14.75 24.03
CA VAL A 771 -15.66 13.83 24.54
C VAL A 771 -16.22 13.08 25.74
N PHE A 772 -16.26 11.76 25.67
CA PHE A 772 -16.70 10.88 26.77
C PHE A 772 -15.52 10.06 27.26
N PHE A 773 -15.36 9.96 28.57
CA PHE A 773 -14.34 9.13 29.20
C PHE A 773 -14.94 7.75 29.49
N LEU A 774 -14.39 6.70 28.87
CA LEU A 774 -14.95 5.34 28.95
C LEU A 774 -14.72 4.67 30.30
N ASP A 775 -13.78 5.19 31.09
CA ASP A 775 -13.48 4.77 32.45
C ASP A 775 -14.40 5.39 33.51
N GLU A 776 -15.36 6.24 33.11
CA GLU A 776 -16.36 6.85 33.96
C GLU A 776 -17.77 6.45 33.51
N PRO A 777 -18.75 6.37 34.45
CA PRO A 777 -20.13 6.14 34.10
C PRO A 777 -20.69 7.36 33.35
N ASN A 778 -21.33 7.12 32.24
CA ASN A 778 -22.01 8.15 31.47
C ASN A 778 -23.50 8.18 31.85
N TYR A 779 -24.05 9.37 32.01
CA TYR A 779 -25.41 9.54 32.42
C TYR A 779 -26.24 10.20 31.32
N ARG A 780 -27.51 9.80 31.24
CA ARG A 780 -28.50 10.46 30.41
C ARG A 780 -29.60 11.03 31.31
N ILE A 781 -29.99 12.27 31.10
CA ILE A 781 -31.00 12.96 31.83
C ILE A 781 -32.29 12.88 31.04
N TRP A 782 -33.32 12.37 31.63
CA TRP A 782 -34.63 12.25 31.05
C TRP A 782 -35.58 13.23 31.72
N ILE A 783 -36.31 14.04 30.91
CA ILE A 783 -37.32 14.95 31.40
C ILE A 783 -38.64 14.57 30.74
N ARG A 784 -39.66 14.33 31.54
CA ARG A 784 -40.99 13.92 31.10
C ARG A 784 -41.89 15.14 31.01
N PHE A 785 -42.61 15.29 29.91
CA PHE A 785 -43.66 16.25 29.68
C PHE A 785 -44.91 15.52 29.21
N ASP A 786 -46.12 16.05 29.56
CA ASP A 786 -47.37 15.42 29.15
C ASP A 786 -47.64 15.60 27.66
N SER A 787 -47.18 16.70 27.06
CA SER A 787 -47.37 16.97 25.65
C SER A 787 -46.21 17.79 25.02
N ILE A 788 -46.13 17.81 23.68
CA ILE A 788 -45.22 18.67 22.95
C ILE A 788 -45.43 20.15 23.18
N ARG A 789 -46.71 20.56 23.50
CA ARG A 789 -47.03 21.93 23.80
C ARG A 789 -46.43 22.34 25.14
N GLU A 790 -46.51 21.50 26.14
CA GLU A 790 -45.90 21.71 27.45
C GLU A 790 -44.38 21.80 27.35
N PHE A 791 -43.77 20.90 26.60
CA PHE A 791 -42.32 20.96 26.33
C PHE A 791 -41.94 22.30 25.72
N ARG A 792 -42.60 22.73 24.64
CA ARG A 792 -42.30 24.02 23.98
C ARG A 792 -42.45 25.22 24.90
N ASN A 793 -43.45 25.22 25.80
CA ASN A 793 -43.60 26.28 26.77
C ASN A 793 -42.49 26.34 27.82
N ASN A 794 -41.82 25.24 28.04
CA ASN A 794 -40.76 25.10 29.03
C ASN A 794 -39.33 24.98 28.39
N GLU A 795 -39.24 25.00 27.08
CA GLU A 795 -37.98 24.84 26.36
C GLU A 795 -36.95 25.92 26.73
N SER A 796 -37.40 27.18 26.85
CA SER A 796 -36.53 28.29 27.27
C SER A 796 -36.01 28.15 28.69
N VAL A 797 -36.82 27.56 29.59
CA VAL A 797 -36.39 27.28 30.98
C VAL A 797 -35.33 26.20 30.98
N LEU A 798 -35.53 25.16 30.20
CA LEU A 798 -34.53 24.07 30.06
C LEU A 798 -33.20 24.57 29.46
N GLU A 799 -33.29 25.40 28.41
CA GLU A 799 -32.09 26.02 27.81
C GLU A 799 -31.33 26.88 28.80
N LYS A 800 -32.06 27.63 29.62
CA LYS A 800 -31.47 28.47 30.65
C LYS A 800 -30.76 27.64 31.73
N ILE A 801 -31.44 26.63 32.27
CA ILE A 801 -30.85 25.72 33.28
C ILE A 801 -29.61 25.01 32.70
N SER A 802 -29.69 24.51 31.48
CA SER A 802 -28.56 23.82 30.82
C SER A 802 -27.36 24.75 30.56
N SER A 803 -27.64 26.05 30.27
CA SER A 803 -26.59 27.03 30.04
C SER A 803 -25.72 27.32 31.26
N TRP A 804 -26.31 27.18 32.48
CA TRP A 804 -25.62 27.37 33.74
C TRP A 804 -24.96 26.09 34.27
N ASN A 805 -25.55 24.95 33.95
CA ASN A 805 -25.10 23.63 34.39
C ASN A 805 -24.50 22.88 33.22
N ARG A 806 -23.49 23.44 32.58
CA ARG A 806 -22.81 22.79 31.44
C ARG A 806 -22.16 21.47 31.85
N GLY A 807 -22.27 20.47 31.00
CA GLY A 807 -21.69 19.14 31.22
C GLY A 807 -21.82 18.26 29.99
N MET A 808 -21.55 16.97 30.14
CA MET A 808 -21.50 16.02 29.03
C MET A 808 -22.73 15.10 28.95
N SER A 809 -23.65 15.12 29.97
CA SER A 809 -24.81 14.24 29.95
C SER A 809 -25.87 14.76 28.97
N LEU A 810 -26.27 13.87 28.06
CA LEU A 810 -27.27 14.17 27.03
C LEU A 810 -28.66 14.27 27.67
N VAL A 811 -29.42 15.32 27.35
CA VAL A 811 -30.79 15.49 27.77
C VAL A 811 -31.76 14.88 26.76
N SER A 812 -32.71 14.09 27.25
CA SER A 812 -33.79 13.52 26.46
C SER A 812 -35.14 13.87 27.05
N VAL A 813 -36.09 14.13 26.18
CA VAL A 813 -37.48 14.45 26.56
C VAL A 813 -38.40 13.28 26.23
N LEU A 814 -39.20 12.86 27.18
CA LEU A 814 -40.28 11.88 27.01
C LEU A 814 -41.62 12.62 26.95
N LEU A 815 -42.38 12.45 25.87
CA LEU A 815 -43.70 12.97 25.68
C LEU A 815 -44.74 11.88 25.95
N ASN A 816 -45.55 12.06 27.01
CA ASN A 816 -46.52 11.07 27.44
C ASN A 816 -47.68 10.88 26.44
N ASP A 817 -48.18 11.95 25.84
CA ASP A 817 -49.31 11.92 24.90
C ASP A 817 -49.04 11.07 23.66
N LYS A 818 -47.81 11.03 23.20
CA LYS A 818 -47.36 10.28 21.99
C LYS A 818 -46.50 9.11 22.28
N ARG A 819 -46.08 8.86 23.51
CA ARG A 819 -45.08 7.87 23.93
C ARG A 819 -43.80 7.97 23.10
N ILE A 820 -43.36 9.16 22.75
CA ILE A 820 -42.23 9.47 21.95
C ILE A 820 -41.07 9.98 22.81
N THR A 821 -39.89 9.52 22.54
CA THR A 821 -38.65 10.05 23.12
C THR A 821 -37.95 10.93 22.10
N MET A 822 -37.54 12.13 22.50
CA MET A 822 -36.68 13.00 21.68
C MET A 822 -35.36 13.22 22.41
N ALA A 823 -34.26 12.93 21.74
CA ALA A 823 -32.96 13.36 22.20
C ALA A 823 -32.75 14.82 21.80
N LEU A 824 -32.44 15.67 22.76
CA LEU A 824 -32.13 17.07 22.51
C LEU A 824 -30.65 17.23 22.23
N LYS A 825 -30.29 18.26 21.46
CA LYS A 825 -28.90 18.68 21.30
C LYS A 825 -28.39 19.50 22.51
N ILE A 826 -28.88 19.16 23.69
CA ILE A 826 -28.55 19.83 24.96
C ILE A 826 -27.71 18.85 25.78
N HIS A 827 -26.55 19.32 26.25
CA HIS A 827 -25.71 18.60 27.18
C HIS A 827 -25.57 19.40 28.46
N MET A 828 -25.68 18.75 29.61
CA MET A 828 -25.55 19.40 30.91
C MET A 828 -24.91 18.49 31.94
N SER A 829 -24.54 19.07 33.09
CA SER A 829 -24.02 18.30 34.23
C SER A 829 -25.11 17.39 34.81
N SER A 830 -24.72 16.19 35.20
CA SER A 830 -25.57 15.25 35.96
C SER A 830 -25.26 15.29 37.46
N ASP A 831 -24.55 16.32 37.92
CA ASP A 831 -24.30 16.50 39.34
C ASP A 831 -25.60 16.80 40.12
N GLN A 832 -25.55 16.61 41.44
CA GLN A 832 -26.74 16.75 42.32
C GLN A 832 -27.36 18.14 42.25
N LYS A 833 -26.56 19.21 42.05
CA LYS A 833 -27.01 20.57 41.94
C LYS A 833 -27.85 20.78 40.68
N ALA A 834 -27.31 20.40 39.53
CA ALA A 834 -27.99 20.50 38.23
C ALA A 834 -29.31 19.69 38.23
N ILE A 835 -29.27 18.49 38.78
CA ILE A 835 -30.48 17.64 38.89
C ILE A 835 -31.51 18.22 39.82
N ASN A 836 -31.14 18.83 40.93
CA ASN A 836 -32.07 19.50 41.82
C ASN A 836 -32.75 20.70 41.13
N GLU A 837 -32.02 21.53 40.40
CA GLU A 837 -32.58 22.65 39.64
C GLU A 837 -33.58 22.16 38.56
N LEU A 838 -33.30 21.04 37.88
CA LEU A 838 -34.24 20.43 36.93
C LEU A 838 -35.50 19.93 37.64
N LYS A 839 -35.34 19.29 38.81
CA LYS A 839 -36.46 18.79 39.60
C LYS A 839 -37.36 19.90 40.17
N GLU A 840 -36.75 21.00 40.57
CA GLU A 840 -37.47 22.18 40.98
C GLU A 840 -38.28 22.81 39.83
N ALA A 841 -37.69 22.87 38.64
CA ALA A 841 -38.32 23.48 37.47
C ALA A 841 -39.44 22.62 36.85
N PHE A 842 -39.20 21.30 36.74
CA PHE A 842 -40.09 20.39 36.00
C PHE A 842 -40.82 19.36 36.87
N GLY A 843 -40.57 19.34 38.17
CA GLY A 843 -41.15 18.40 39.13
C GLY A 843 -40.27 17.16 39.36
N GLU A 844 -40.23 16.74 40.63
CA GLU A 844 -39.33 15.66 41.08
C GLU A 844 -39.55 14.33 40.34
N MET A 845 -40.82 14.01 40.06
CA MET A 845 -41.21 12.75 39.37
C MET A 845 -41.02 12.81 37.87
N ASN A 846 -40.68 13.96 37.31
CA ASN A 846 -40.52 14.15 35.87
C ASN A 846 -39.07 14.16 35.43
N VAL A 847 -38.10 14.16 36.35
CA VAL A 847 -36.68 14.16 36.05
C VAL A 847 -36.06 12.83 36.51
N LEU A 848 -35.47 12.13 35.57
CA LEU A 848 -34.79 10.84 35.82
C LEU A 848 -33.39 10.89 35.25
N VAL A 849 -32.40 10.50 36.04
CA VAL A 849 -31.02 10.32 35.61
C VAL A 849 -30.72 8.83 35.60
N LYS A 850 -30.26 8.31 34.46
CA LYS A 850 -29.88 6.91 34.34
C LYS A 850 -28.50 6.82 33.69
N GLU A 851 -27.72 5.88 34.19
CA GLU A 851 -26.51 5.45 33.51
C GLU A 851 -26.83 4.88 32.13
N THR A 852 -26.03 5.19 31.17
CA THR A 852 -26.23 4.77 29.77
C THR A 852 -24.95 4.32 29.15
N GLN A 853 -25.05 3.30 28.30
CA GLN A 853 -23.98 2.85 27.41
C GLN A 853 -24.05 3.51 26.02
N TYR A 854 -25.04 4.36 25.78
CA TYR A 854 -25.17 5.15 24.55
C TYR A 854 -24.53 6.53 24.76
N LEU A 855 -23.43 6.79 24.01
CA LEU A 855 -22.61 7.99 24.09
C LEU A 855 -23.02 9.06 23.08
#